data_3d1780e363e53b8468ffa1cec30dac67
#
_entry.id   3d1780e363e53b8468ffa1cec30dac67
#
_cell.length_a   1.000
_cell.length_b   1.000
_cell.length_c   1.000
_cell.angle_alpha   90.00
_cell.angle_beta   90.00
_cell.angle_gamma   90.00
#
_symmetry.space_group_name_H-M   'P 1'
#
loop_
_entity.id
_entity.type
_entity.pdbx_description
1 polymer ?
#
loop_
_entity_poly.entity_id
_entity_poly.type
_entity_poly.pdbx_seq_one_letter_code
_entity_poly.pdbx_strand_id
1 'polypeptide(L)'
;MEEDTDYRIRFSSLCFFNDHVGFHGTIKSSPSDFIVIEIDEQGQLVNKTIDEPIFKISEIQLEPNNFPKKPKLDLQNLSLEDGRNQEVHTLIKYTDGDQNHQSGSEKEDTIVDGTSKCEEKADVLSSFLDEKTHELLNNFACDVREKWLSKTELIGLPPEFSIGRILDKNQRASLHSAIRQKFPFLITVGKNSEIVVKPNLEYKELCHLVSEEEAFDFFKYLDAKKENSKFTFKPDTNKDHRKAVHHFVNKKFGNLVETKSFSEMNCSAGNPNVVVTVRFREKAHKRGKRPLSECQEGKVIYTAFTLRKENLEMFEAIGFLAIKLGVIPSDFSYAGLKDKKAITYQAMVVRKVTPERLKNIEKEIEKKRMNVFNIRSVDDSLRLGQLKGNHFDIVIRNLKKQINDSANLRERIMEAIENVKKKGFVNYYGPQRFGKGRKVHTDQIGLALLKNEMMKAIKLFLTPEDLDDPVNRAKKYFLQTEDAKGTLSLMPEFKVRERALLEALHRFGMTKEGCIQAWFSLPHSMRIFYVHAYTSKIWNEAVSYRLETYGARVVQGDLVCLDEDIDDENFPNSKIHLVTEEEGSANMYAIHQVVLPILGYNIQYPKNKVGQWYHDILSRDGLQTCRFKVPTLKLNVPGCYRQILKHPRNLSYQLMEDHDIDVKTKGSHIGETALSLLISFDLDASCYATVCLKEIMKHDV
;
A
#
# COMPACT_ATOMS: atom_id res chain seq x y z
N MET A 1 -37.13 19.24 17.13
CA MET A 1 -35.83 18.56 17.29
C MET A 1 -35.95 17.03 17.27
N GLU A 2 -36.92 16.51 16.51
CA GLU A 2 -37.19 15.05 16.38
C GLU A 2 -37.15 14.55 14.93
N GLU A 3 -36.85 15.41 13.94
CA GLU A 3 -36.80 15.02 12.52
C GLU A 3 -35.43 14.56 12.02
N ASP A 4 -34.35 14.72 12.82
CA ASP A 4 -32.97 14.46 12.38
C ASP A 4 -32.50 13.01 12.62
N THR A 5 -33.26 12.20 13.31
CA THR A 5 -32.89 10.80 13.62
C THR A 5 -33.32 9.79 12.55
N ASP A 6 -34.33 10.12 11.75
CA ASP A 6 -34.90 9.19 10.76
C ASP A 6 -34.10 9.08 9.46
N TYR A 7 -33.27 10.09 9.14
CA TYR A 7 -32.41 10.09 7.94
C TYR A 7 -31.17 9.19 8.08
N ARG A 8 -30.72 8.88 9.30
CA ARG A 8 -29.54 8.04 9.56
C ARG A 8 -29.80 6.53 9.39
N ILE A 9 -31.02 6.09 9.40
CA ILE A 9 -31.40 4.67 9.42
C ILE A 9 -31.72 4.12 8.03
N ARG A 10 -32.04 4.95 7.04
CA ARG A 10 -32.48 4.48 5.71
C ARG A 10 -31.37 4.08 4.72
N PHE A 11 -30.11 4.45 4.93
CA PHE A 11 -29.05 4.18 3.96
C PHE A 11 -28.04 3.08 4.35
N SER A 12 -28.41 2.19 5.28
CA SER A 12 -27.52 1.09 5.72
C SER A 12 -27.59 -0.17 4.85
N SER A 13 -28.59 -0.32 3.96
CA SER A 13 -28.74 -1.49 3.11
C SER A 13 -28.47 -1.15 1.64
N LEU A 14 -27.48 -1.81 1.03
CA LEU A 14 -27.29 -1.80 -0.41
C LEU A 14 -28.53 -2.39 -1.09
N CYS A 15 -29.07 -1.73 -2.10
CA CYS A 15 -30.26 -2.22 -2.81
C CYS A 15 -29.89 -3.38 -3.75
N PHE A 16 -30.85 -4.23 -4.00
CA PHE A 16 -30.77 -5.27 -5.05
C PHE A 16 -31.37 -4.74 -6.34
N PHE A 17 -30.82 -5.18 -7.46
CA PHE A 17 -31.31 -4.79 -8.79
C PHE A 17 -32.43 -5.71 -9.29
N ASN A 18 -32.32 -6.99 -8.96
CA ASN A 18 -33.29 -8.02 -9.36
C ASN A 18 -34.33 -8.24 -8.25
N ASP A 19 -35.49 -8.74 -8.62
CA ASP A 19 -36.68 -8.95 -7.76
C ASP A 19 -36.95 -10.43 -7.42
N HIS A 20 -36.09 -11.36 -7.90
CA HIS A 20 -36.23 -12.77 -7.57
C HIS A 20 -36.06 -13.04 -6.07
N VAL A 21 -36.67 -14.12 -5.61
CA VAL A 21 -36.48 -14.64 -4.26
C VAL A 21 -35.15 -15.41 -4.21
N GLY A 22 -34.28 -15.03 -3.32
CA GLY A 22 -32.97 -15.68 -3.16
C GLY A 22 -33.05 -16.99 -2.36
N PHE A 23 -31.90 -17.49 -2.00
CA PHE A 23 -31.73 -18.68 -1.18
C PHE A 23 -30.55 -18.52 -0.22
N HIS A 24 -30.49 -19.31 0.84
CA HIS A 24 -29.37 -19.32 1.79
C HIS A 24 -28.34 -20.38 1.39
N GLY A 25 -27.09 -20.08 1.70
CA GLY A 25 -25.96 -20.99 1.56
C GLY A 25 -24.70 -20.42 2.17
N THR A 26 -23.66 -21.23 2.27
CA THR A 26 -22.35 -20.82 2.82
C THR A 26 -21.27 -20.93 1.77
N ILE A 27 -20.43 -19.90 1.65
CA ILE A 27 -19.25 -19.89 0.80
C ILE A 27 -17.97 -19.95 1.63
N LYS A 28 -16.86 -20.33 1.01
CA LYS A 28 -15.54 -20.35 1.65
C LYS A 28 -15.49 -21.21 2.93
N SER A 29 -16.26 -22.30 2.97
CA SER A 29 -16.15 -23.30 4.03
C SER A 29 -14.77 -23.97 4.00
N SER A 30 -14.27 -24.25 2.80
CA SER A 30 -12.89 -24.65 2.50
C SER A 30 -12.25 -23.66 1.51
N PRO A 31 -10.91 -23.54 1.47
CA PRO A 31 -10.23 -22.79 0.42
C PRO A 31 -10.55 -23.27 -1.00
N SER A 32 -10.78 -24.56 -1.17
CA SER A 32 -11.19 -25.19 -2.45
C SER A 32 -12.59 -24.81 -2.90
N ASP A 33 -13.44 -24.30 -2.02
CA ASP A 33 -14.78 -23.82 -2.40
C ASP A 33 -14.74 -22.47 -3.13
N PHE A 34 -13.56 -21.84 -3.23
CA PHE A 34 -13.44 -20.52 -3.84
C PHE A 34 -12.15 -20.44 -4.63
N ILE A 35 -12.25 -20.70 -5.92
CA ILE A 35 -11.12 -20.66 -6.85
C ILE A 35 -11.19 -19.37 -7.64
N VAL A 36 -10.07 -18.66 -7.76
CA VAL A 36 -9.94 -17.41 -8.51
C VAL A 36 -8.78 -17.54 -9.49
N ILE A 37 -9.06 -17.36 -10.76
CA ILE A 37 -8.06 -17.44 -11.83
C ILE A 37 -8.03 -16.08 -12.54
N GLU A 38 -6.87 -15.46 -12.60
CA GLU A 38 -6.69 -14.20 -13.31
C GLU A 38 -6.88 -14.39 -14.82
N ILE A 39 -7.56 -13.43 -15.45
CA ILE A 39 -7.69 -13.32 -16.91
C ILE A 39 -6.73 -12.21 -17.34
N ASP A 40 -5.73 -12.55 -18.15
CA ASP A 40 -4.73 -11.60 -18.62
C ASP A 40 -5.29 -10.57 -19.62
N GLU A 41 -4.47 -9.65 -20.10
CA GLU A 41 -4.87 -8.63 -21.07
C GLU A 41 -5.30 -9.21 -22.42
N GLN A 42 -4.85 -10.41 -22.77
CA GLN A 42 -5.23 -11.14 -23.97
C GLN A 42 -6.55 -11.91 -23.80
N GLY A 43 -7.13 -11.90 -22.58
CA GLY A 43 -8.36 -12.62 -22.26
C GLY A 43 -8.14 -14.11 -21.96
N GLN A 44 -6.92 -14.53 -21.66
CA GLN A 44 -6.59 -15.91 -21.36
C GLN A 44 -6.48 -16.17 -19.86
N LEU A 45 -6.89 -17.37 -19.42
CA LEU A 45 -6.73 -17.79 -18.04
C LEU A 45 -5.25 -18.11 -17.76
N VAL A 46 -4.68 -17.50 -16.72
CA VAL A 46 -3.24 -17.64 -16.39
C VAL A 46 -2.84 -19.01 -15.83
N ASN A 47 -3.83 -19.87 -15.51
CA ASN A 47 -3.58 -21.24 -15.04
C ASN A 47 -3.37 -22.26 -16.17
N LYS A 48 -3.59 -21.90 -17.43
CA LYS A 48 -3.28 -22.77 -18.56
C LYS A 48 -1.77 -22.89 -18.70
N THR A 49 -1.28 -24.13 -18.77
CA THR A 49 0.12 -24.40 -19.12
C THR A 49 0.31 -24.16 -20.62
N ILE A 50 1.42 -23.53 -20.99
CA ILE A 50 1.70 -23.14 -22.39
C ILE A 50 1.82 -24.36 -23.32
N ASP A 51 2.02 -25.56 -22.74
CA ASP A 51 2.27 -26.82 -23.47
C ASP A 51 1.07 -27.79 -23.50
N GLU A 52 -0.08 -27.47 -22.93
CA GLU A 52 -1.26 -28.35 -22.99
C GLU A 52 -2.26 -27.87 -24.03
N PRO A 53 -2.70 -28.76 -24.96
CA PRO A 53 -3.82 -28.48 -25.85
C PRO A 53 -5.07 -28.22 -24.99
N ILE A 54 -5.91 -27.30 -25.47
CA ILE A 54 -7.14 -26.83 -24.82
C ILE A 54 -8.05 -27.98 -24.44
N PHE A 55 -7.88 -28.56 -23.27
CA PHE A 55 -8.92 -29.43 -22.71
C PHE A 55 -10.01 -28.52 -22.13
N LYS A 56 -11.20 -28.64 -22.71
CA LYS A 56 -12.42 -28.08 -22.16
C LYS A 56 -12.57 -28.62 -20.73
N ILE A 57 -12.64 -27.75 -19.75
CA ILE A 57 -12.93 -28.09 -18.33
C ILE A 57 -14.39 -28.60 -18.15
N SER A 58 -14.97 -29.17 -19.18
CA SER A 58 -16.28 -29.82 -19.09
C SER A 58 -16.23 -31.24 -18.50
N GLU A 59 -15.04 -31.75 -18.17
CA GLU A 59 -14.89 -33.09 -17.60
C GLU A 59 -13.79 -33.13 -16.56
N ILE A 60 -13.94 -32.35 -15.47
CA ILE A 60 -13.38 -32.80 -14.20
C ILE A 60 -14.40 -33.77 -13.62
N GLN A 61 -14.34 -35.01 -14.10
CA GLN A 61 -14.81 -36.12 -13.30
C GLN A 61 -13.99 -36.11 -12.03
N LEU A 62 -14.61 -35.71 -10.92
CA LEU A 62 -14.11 -36.00 -9.58
C LEU A 62 -14.14 -37.52 -9.48
N GLU A 63 -13.01 -38.18 -9.79
CA GLU A 63 -12.85 -39.59 -9.43
C GLU A 63 -13.04 -39.69 -7.92
N PRO A 64 -13.99 -40.51 -7.44
CA PRO A 64 -14.09 -40.82 -6.03
C PRO A 64 -12.89 -41.72 -5.68
N ASN A 65 -12.08 -41.28 -4.71
CA ASN A 65 -11.03 -42.06 -4.05
C ASN A 65 -9.63 -42.12 -4.69
N ASN A 66 -8.84 -41.09 -4.47
CA ASN A 66 -7.41 -41.28 -4.22
C ASN A 66 -6.87 -40.21 -3.26
N PHE A 67 -7.37 -40.22 -2.01
CA PHE A 67 -6.60 -39.67 -0.90
C PHE A 67 -5.54 -40.70 -0.48
N PRO A 68 -4.27 -40.33 -0.36
CA PRO A 68 -3.28 -41.23 0.18
C PRO A 68 -3.69 -41.58 1.63
N LYS A 69 -3.95 -42.88 1.86
CA LYS A 69 -4.21 -43.41 3.19
C LYS A 69 -3.05 -43.03 4.10
N LYS A 70 -3.36 -42.38 5.21
CA LYS A 70 -2.42 -42.19 6.33
C LYS A 70 -1.82 -43.56 6.67
N PRO A 71 -0.49 -43.66 6.91
CA PRO A 71 0.09 -44.89 7.40
C PRO A 71 -0.53 -45.18 8.77
N LYS A 72 -1.09 -46.38 8.93
CA LYS A 72 -1.49 -46.94 10.22
C LYS A 72 -0.22 -47.09 11.03
N LEU A 73 -0.08 -46.39 12.12
CA LEU A 73 0.85 -46.71 13.16
C LEU A 73 0.25 -47.89 13.92
N ASP A 74 0.91 -49.03 13.84
CA ASP A 74 0.66 -50.20 14.71
C ASP A 74 0.97 -49.80 16.15
N LEU A 75 -0.09 -49.77 16.95
CA LEU A 75 -0.03 -49.70 18.40
C LEU A 75 0.12 -51.12 18.94
N GLN A 76 1.37 -51.56 19.10
CA GLN A 76 1.67 -52.61 20.10
C GLN A 76 3.06 -52.36 20.72
N ASN A 77 3.02 -52.24 22.05
CA ASN A 77 4.11 -52.32 23.01
C ASN A 77 5.05 -51.10 23.10
N LEU A 78 4.85 -50.30 24.14
CA LEU A 78 5.81 -50.20 25.25
C LEU A 78 5.22 -49.36 26.39
N SER A 79 5.37 -49.95 27.56
CA SER A 79 4.95 -49.54 28.88
C SER A 79 5.50 -48.18 29.36
N LEU A 80 4.69 -47.55 30.18
CA LEU A 80 4.96 -46.58 31.24
C LEU A 80 6.41 -46.48 31.74
N GLU A 81 6.95 -45.25 31.72
CA GLU A 81 7.72 -44.74 32.87
C GLU A 81 7.70 -43.20 32.89
N ASP A 82 7.47 -42.70 34.10
CA ASP A 82 7.48 -41.32 34.57
C ASP A 82 8.82 -40.62 34.40
N GLY A 83 8.80 -39.29 34.22
CA GLY A 83 9.93 -38.50 34.64
C GLY A 83 10.18 -37.14 34.03
N ARG A 84 9.57 -36.13 34.63
CA ARG A 84 10.15 -34.77 34.92
C ARG A 84 10.83 -33.94 33.83
N ASN A 85 10.29 -32.76 33.67
CA ASN A 85 10.91 -31.45 33.38
C ASN A 85 12.43 -31.38 33.37
N GLN A 86 12.97 -30.83 32.29
CA GLN A 86 14.13 -29.93 32.38
C GLN A 86 14.19 -28.98 31.17
N GLU A 87 14.15 -27.68 31.50
CA GLU A 87 14.52 -26.56 30.65
C GLU A 87 15.99 -26.69 30.21
N VAL A 88 16.27 -26.44 28.97
CA VAL A 88 17.65 -26.24 28.49
C VAL A 88 17.78 -24.86 27.88
N HIS A 89 18.28 -23.94 28.72
CA HIS A 89 18.94 -22.72 28.29
C HIS A 89 20.28 -23.07 27.65
N THR A 90 20.52 -22.68 26.43
CA THR A 90 21.85 -22.71 25.84
C THR A 90 22.36 -21.29 25.66
N LEU A 91 23.19 -20.87 26.62
CA LEU A 91 24.08 -19.72 26.52
C LEU A 91 25.25 -20.06 25.59
N ILE A 92 25.52 -19.25 24.60
CA ILE A 92 26.79 -19.27 23.87
C ILE A 92 27.65 -18.13 24.39
N LYS A 93 28.72 -18.50 25.08
CA LYS A 93 29.82 -17.63 25.54
C LYS A 93 30.74 -17.29 24.38
N TYR A 94 31.10 -16.01 24.32
CA TYR A 94 32.27 -15.52 23.58
C TYR A 94 33.53 -15.88 24.34
N THR A 95 34.54 -16.42 23.69
CA THR A 95 35.91 -16.47 24.16
C THR A 95 36.81 -15.71 23.19
N ASP A 96 37.54 -14.75 23.77
CA ASP A 96 38.66 -14.05 23.18
C ASP A 96 39.83 -15.01 22.93
N GLY A 97 40.60 -14.72 21.90
CA GLY A 97 41.87 -15.39 21.65
C GLY A 97 42.77 -14.55 20.80
N ASP A 98 43.71 -13.90 21.46
CA ASP A 98 44.85 -13.15 20.95
C ASP A 98 45.81 -14.00 20.09
N GLN A 99 46.46 -13.38 19.13
CA GLN A 99 47.90 -13.15 18.99
C GLN A 99 48.40 -13.05 17.54
N ASN A 100 49.01 -11.88 17.30
CA ASN A 100 50.31 -11.61 16.66
C ASN A 100 50.73 -12.28 15.33
N HIS A 101 51.10 -11.46 14.33
CA HIS A 101 52.53 -11.14 13.99
C HIS A 101 52.63 -10.06 12.90
N GLN A 102 53.48 -9.11 13.25
CA GLN A 102 54.36 -8.13 12.59
C GLN A 102 54.75 -8.34 11.13
N SER A 103 54.76 -7.22 10.40
CA SER A 103 55.94 -6.54 9.77
C SER A 103 55.35 -5.55 8.72
N GLY A 104 55.59 -4.27 8.75
CA GLY A 104 56.86 -3.56 8.79
C GLY A 104 57.12 -2.95 7.44
N SER A 105 56.82 -1.63 7.22
CA SER A 105 57.74 -0.72 6.52
C SER A 105 57.21 0.70 6.62
N GLU A 106 58.00 1.47 7.32
CA GLU A 106 57.97 2.93 7.37
C GLU A 106 58.38 3.51 5.98
N LYS A 107 57.71 4.56 5.57
CA LYS A 107 58.33 5.61 4.77
C LYS A 107 57.81 6.97 5.26
N GLU A 108 58.74 7.65 5.86
CA GLU A 108 58.73 9.10 6.07
C GLU A 108 58.54 9.82 4.74
N ASP A 109 57.67 10.84 4.75
CA ASP A 109 57.78 11.93 3.80
C ASP A 109 57.55 13.27 4.50
N THR A 110 58.66 13.95 4.52
CA THR A 110 59.05 15.31 4.70
C THR A 110 57.96 16.38 4.63
N ILE A 111 57.97 17.19 5.69
CA ILE A 111 57.43 18.55 5.75
C ILE A 111 58.07 19.42 4.67
N VAL A 112 57.26 19.94 3.76
CA VAL A 112 57.64 21.08 2.91
C VAL A 112 56.65 22.21 3.17
N ASP A 113 57.14 23.21 3.83
CA ASP A 113 56.59 24.56 3.94
C ASP A 113 56.48 25.16 2.51
N GLY A 114 55.27 25.55 2.12
CA GLY A 114 55.03 26.08 0.81
C GLY A 114 53.80 26.97 0.77
N THR A 115 54.00 28.24 1.11
CA THR A 115 53.10 29.33 0.69
C THR A 115 52.73 29.17 -0.78
N SER A 116 51.56 28.69 -1.11
CA SER A 116 51.02 28.70 -2.45
C SER A 116 49.71 29.49 -2.51
N LYS A 117 49.76 30.49 -3.33
CA LYS A 117 48.73 31.33 -3.91
C LYS A 117 47.39 30.64 -4.03
N CYS A 118 46.32 31.32 -3.58
CA CYS A 118 44.92 31.03 -3.94
C CYS A 118 44.81 31.02 -5.47
N GLU A 119 44.76 29.83 -6.06
CA GLU A 119 44.14 29.67 -7.38
C GLU A 119 42.65 29.88 -7.21
N GLU A 120 42.11 30.93 -7.79
CA GLU A 120 40.67 31.17 -7.97
C GLU A 120 40.09 29.99 -8.76
N LYS A 121 39.47 29.05 -8.05
CA LYS A 121 38.62 28.05 -8.71
C LYS A 121 37.50 28.80 -9.42
N ALA A 122 37.50 28.76 -10.75
CA ALA A 122 36.48 29.34 -11.60
C ALA A 122 35.08 29.05 -11.00
N ASP A 123 34.29 30.11 -10.79
CA ASP A 123 32.97 30.01 -10.14
C ASP A 123 32.05 29.16 -11.01
N VAL A 124 31.78 27.95 -10.58
CA VAL A 124 30.94 26.98 -11.28
C VAL A 124 29.56 27.53 -11.65
N LEU A 125 29.03 28.49 -10.88
CA LEU A 125 27.75 29.12 -11.15
C LEU A 125 27.75 29.99 -12.40
N SER A 126 28.91 30.62 -12.77
CA SER A 126 29.05 31.45 -13.98
C SER A 126 28.92 30.65 -15.28
N SER A 127 29.07 29.32 -15.21
CA SER A 127 28.82 28.44 -16.37
C SER A 127 27.33 28.12 -16.60
N PHE A 128 26.45 28.36 -15.61
CA PHE A 128 25.04 28.03 -15.69
C PHE A 128 24.11 29.25 -15.69
N LEU A 129 24.57 30.41 -15.23
CA LEU A 129 23.82 31.65 -15.10
C LEU A 129 24.45 32.77 -15.89
N ASP A 130 23.61 33.63 -16.47
CA ASP A 130 24.06 34.89 -17.02
C ASP A 130 24.59 35.83 -15.91
N GLU A 131 25.47 36.74 -16.24
CA GLU A 131 26.18 37.61 -15.29
C GLU A 131 25.21 38.39 -14.40
N LYS A 132 24.10 38.88 -14.95
CA LYS A 132 23.07 39.61 -14.21
C LYS A 132 22.34 38.75 -13.20
N THR A 133 21.94 37.54 -13.57
CA THR A 133 21.26 36.61 -12.66
C THR A 133 22.22 36.12 -11.57
N HIS A 134 23.48 35.91 -11.92
CA HIS A 134 24.52 35.53 -10.98
C HIS A 134 24.75 36.64 -9.91
N GLU A 135 24.82 37.91 -10.34
CA GLU A 135 24.96 39.06 -9.43
C GLU A 135 23.73 39.20 -8.51
N LEU A 136 22.52 39.09 -9.05
CA LEU A 136 21.28 39.14 -8.28
C LEU A 136 21.19 38.01 -7.25
N LEU A 137 21.65 36.80 -7.58
CA LEU A 137 21.72 35.68 -6.64
C LEU A 137 22.72 35.93 -5.51
N ASN A 138 23.88 36.51 -5.82
CA ASN A 138 24.88 36.89 -4.81
C ASN A 138 24.32 37.97 -3.88
N ASN A 139 23.68 38.99 -4.42
CA ASN A 139 23.02 40.05 -3.62
C ASN A 139 21.92 39.48 -2.72
N PHE A 140 21.07 38.58 -3.23
CA PHE A 140 20.07 37.87 -2.43
C PHE A 140 20.70 37.04 -1.29
N ALA A 141 21.81 36.37 -1.56
CA ALA A 141 22.54 35.61 -0.56
C ALA A 141 23.11 36.51 0.55
N CYS A 142 23.70 37.67 0.18
CA CYS A 142 24.17 38.66 1.12
C CYS A 142 23.03 39.20 2.00
N ASP A 143 21.91 39.61 1.40
CA ASP A 143 20.72 40.11 2.10
C ASP A 143 20.17 39.10 3.13
N VAL A 144 20.11 37.82 2.77
CA VAL A 144 19.67 36.75 3.68
C VAL A 144 20.60 36.63 4.88
N ARG A 145 21.91 36.70 4.65
CA ARG A 145 22.94 36.58 5.70
C ARG A 145 22.93 37.79 6.65
N GLU A 146 22.84 39.00 6.11
CA GLU A 146 22.75 40.24 6.89
C GLU A 146 21.49 40.26 7.78
N LYS A 147 20.34 39.88 7.25
CA LYS A 147 19.08 39.80 8.02
C LYS A 147 19.14 38.75 9.12
N TRP A 148 19.92 37.68 8.97
CA TRP A 148 20.11 36.72 10.07
C TRP A 148 21.05 37.21 11.16
N LEU A 149 22.06 37.99 10.80
CA LEU A 149 22.98 38.62 11.77
C LEU A 149 22.33 39.73 12.57
N SER A 150 21.43 40.49 11.97
CA SER A 150 20.76 41.65 12.63
C SER A 150 19.65 41.26 13.62
N LYS A 151 19.40 39.96 13.88
CA LYS A 151 18.34 39.44 14.77
C LYS A 151 16.95 40.02 14.54
N THR A 152 16.68 40.63 13.38
CA THR A 152 15.38 41.15 13.02
C THR A 152 14.45 39.98 12.72
N GLU A 153 13.37 39.79 13.49
CA GLU A 153 12.38 38.80 13.21
C GLU A 153 11.76 39.07 11.85
N LEU A 154 11.78 38.09 10.96
CA LEU A 154 11.10 38.13 9.67
C LEU A 154 9.58 38.06 9.93
N ILE A 155 8.95 39.22 10.08
CA ILE A 155 7.49 39.34 10.06
C ILE A 155 7.04 39.19 8.60
N GLY A 156 6.63 37.98 8.19
CA GLY A 156 6.13 37.70 6.84
C GLY A 156 6.65 36.38 6.28
N LEU A 157 6.25 36.08 5.01
CA LEU A 157 6.77 34.93 4.26
C LEU A 157 8.28 35.12 4.02
N PRO A 158 9.08 34.03 4.11
CA PRO A 158 10.51 34.11 3.82
C PRO A 158 10.74 34.61 2.39
N PRO A 159 11.77 35.48 2.17
CA PRO A 159 12.06 36.00 0.85
C PRO A 159 12.37 34.87 -0.15
N GLU A 160 11.88 35.01 -1.37
CA GLU A 160 12.10 34.05 -2.44
C GLU A 160 12.76 34.76 -3.63
N PHE A 161 13.77 34.12 -4.26
CA PHE A 161 14.40 34.59 -5.47
C PHE A 161 14.22 33.58 -6.59
N SER A 162 13.66 33.98 -7.73
CA SER A 162 13.49 33.10 -8.91
C SER A 162 14.64 33.27 -9.86
N ILE A 163 15.25 32.15 -10.24
CA ILE A 163 16.31 32.10 -11.27
C ILE A 163 15.69 32.02 -12.67
N GLY A 164 14.40 31.66 -12.77
CA GLY A 164 13.71 31.47 -14.04
C GLY A 164 13.57 29.99 -14.45
N ARG A 165 13.11 29.78 -15.69
CA ARG A 165 12.82 28.44 -16.22
C ARG A 165 14.03 27.85 -16.91
N ILE A 166 14.38 26.62 -16.54
CA ILE A 166 15.40 25.81 -17.20
C ILE A 166 14.77 24.51 -17.66
N LEU A 167 14.71 24.29 -18.96
CA LEU A 167 13.99 23.15 -19.54
C LEU A 167 14.75 21.83 -19.36
N ASP A 168 16.08 21.84 -19.47
CA ASP A 168 16.86 20.62 -19.31
C ASP A 168 16.94 20.15 -17.85
N LYS A 169 16.63 18.88 -17.63
CA LYS A 169 16.58 18.26 -16.29
C LYS A 169 17.98 18.15 -15.68
N ASN A 170 19.00 17.86 -16.47
CA ASN A 170 20.37 17.67 -15.98
C ASN A 170 21.00 19.02 -15.60
N GLN A 171 20.78 20.06 -16.40
CA GLN A 171 21.21 21.42 -16.08
C GLN A 171 20.55 21.92 -14.79
N ARG A 172 19.23 21.66 -14.59
CA ARG A 172 18.58 21.99 -13.31
C ARG A 172 19.22 21.26 -12.13
N ALA A 173 19.52 19.98 -12.27
CA ALA A 173 20.13 19.21 -11.19
C ALA A 173 21.52 19.73 -10.83
N SER A 174 22.33 20.07 -11.83
CA SER A 174 23.66 20.63 -11.65
C SER A 174 23.62 22.01 -11.00
N LEU A 175 22.71 22.87 -11.43
CA LEU A 175 22.53 24.20 -10.85
C LEU A 175 22.00 24.13 -9.39
N HIS A 176 21.06 23.26 -9.08
CA HIS A 176 20.64 22.99 -7.69
C HIS A 176 21.82 22.59 -6.81
N SER A 177 22.72 21.74 -7.30
CA SER A 177 23.91 21.31 -6.56
C SER A 177 24.92 22.45 -6.40
N ALA A 178 25.20 23.20 -7.47
CA ALA A 178 26.15 24.32 -7.44
C ALA A 178 25.72 25.42 -6.46
N ILE A 179 24.43 25.79 -6.43
CA ILE A 179 23.92 26.78 -5.49
C ILE A 179 24.07 26.32 -4.04
N ARG A 180 23.71 25.06 -3.73
CA ARG A 180 23.83 24.53 -2.36
C ARG A 180 25.29 24.36 -1.92
N GLN A 181 26.19 24.07 -2.83
CA GLN A 181 27.61 23.98 -2.52
C GLN A 181 28.22 25.35 -2.24
N LYS A 182 27.82 26.39 -2.98
CA LYS A 182 28.29 27.76 -2.77
C LYS A 182 27.62 28.42 -1.57
N PHE A 183 26.30 28.22 -1.41
CA PHE A 183 25.47 28.83 -0.37
C PHE A 183 24.70 27.79 0.44
N PRO A 184 25.31 27.02 1.39
CA PRO A 184 24.62 26.00 2.17
C PRO A 184 23.45 26.52 3.04
N PHE A 185 23.44 27.82 3.31
CA PHE A 185 22.35 28.52 4.01
C PHE A 185 21.15 28.86 3.09
N LEU A 186 21.20 28.48 1.81
CA LEU A 186 20.08 28.57 0.87
C LEU A 186 19.61 27.18 0.44
N ILE A 187 18.30 27.05 0.18
CA ILE A 187 17.69 25.90 -0.44
C ILE A 187 17.09 26.26 -1.79
N THR A 188 17.05 25.29 -2.69
CA THR A 188 16.47 25.45 -4.01
C THR A 188 15.27 24.55 -4.21
N VAL A 189 14.17 25.10 -4.75
CA VAL A 189 12.91 24.38 -4.97
C VAL A 189 12.54 24.51 -6.46
N GLY A 190 12.23 23.40 -7.11
CA GLY A 190 11.70 23.40 -8.47
C GLY A 190 10.18 23.56 -8.46
N LYS A 191 9.66 24.57 -9.19
CA LYS A 191 8.23 24.81 -9.37
C LYS A 191 7.96 25.04 -10.87
N ASN A 192 7.26 24.13 -11.54
CA ASN A 192 6.91 24.23 -12.97
C ASN A 192 8.10 24.49 -13.90
N SER A 193 9.22 23.76 -13.71
CA SER A 193 10.51 23.94 -14.39
C SER A 193 11.26 25.24 -14.05
N GLU A 194 10.76 26.03 -13.12
CA GLU A 194 11.38 27.22 -12.56
C GLU A 194 12.17 26.86 -11.30
N ILE A 195 13.33 27.46 -11.08
CA ILE A 195 14.14 27.28 -9.88
C ILE A 195 13.95 28.49 -8.97
N VAL A 196 13.43 28.24 -7.78
CA VAL A 196 13.24 29.26 -6.73
C VAL A 196 14.23 28.98 -5.61
N VAL A 197 14.97 30.01 -5.20
CA VAL A 197 15.94 30.00 -4.10
C VAL A 197 15.30 30.62 -2.86
N LYS A 198 15.49 30.01 -1.70
CA LYS A 198 14.93 30.41 -0.41
C LYS A 198 15.96 30.28 0.71
N PRO A 199 15.80 31.00 1.84
CA PRO A 199 16.62 30.77 3.03
C PRO A 199 16.43 29.34 3.58
N ASN A 200 17.51 28.73 4.03
CA ASN A 200 17.51 27.42 4.68
C ASN A 200 17.27 27.59 6.19
N LEU A 201 16.03 27.44 6.62
CA LEU A 201 15.65 27.58 8.02
C LEU A 201 16.31 26.52 8.94
N GLU A 202 16.60 25.32 8.38
CA GLU A 202 17.30 24.26 9.13
C GLU A 202 18.77 24.64 9.38
N TYR A 203 19.41 25.31 8.43
CA TYR A 203 20.73 25.88 8.61
C TYR A 203 20.72 26.92 9.75
N LYS A 204 19.78 27.86 9.74
CA LYS A 204 19.60 28.86 10.78
C LYS A 204 19.38 28.22 12.15
N GLU A 205 18.52 27.20 12.24
CA GLU A 205 18.25 26.46 13.48
C GLU A 205 19.50 25.76 14.01
N LEU A 206 20.35 25.20 13.13
CA LEU A 206 21.62 24.59 13.55
C LEU A 206 22.64 25.64 14.06
N CYS A 207 22.72 26.82 13.44
CA CYS A 207 23.61 27.90 13.92
C CYS A 207 23.26 28.40 15.32
N HIS A 208 22.09 28.10 15.88
CA HIS A 208 21.79 28.34 17.31
C HIS A 208 22.41 27.29 18.24
N LEU A 209 22.81 26.14 17.70
CA LEU A 209 23.41 25.03 18.47
C LEU A 209 24.90 24.89 18.27
N VAL A 210 25.44 25.26 17.11
CA VAL A 210 26.86 25.13 16.78
C VAL A 210 27.36 26.40 16.07
N SER A 211 28.69 26.52 15.90
CA SER A 211 29.23 27.67 15.17
C SER A 211 28.76 27.70 13.70
N GLU A 212 28.73 28.89 13.09
CA GLU A 212 28.35 29.05 11.69
C GLU A 212 29.27 28.24 10.77
N GLU A 213 30.56 28.14 11.08
CA GLU A 213 31.53 27.31 10.39
C GLU A 213 31.13 25.81 10.39
N GLU A 214 30.82 25.29 11.58
CA GLU A 214 30.39 23.89 11.73
C GLU A 214 29.07 23.61 11.02
N ALA A 215 28.13 24.54 11.09
CA ALA A 215 26.87 24.44 10.34
C ALA A 215 27.13 24.42 8.83
N PHE A 216 28.00 25.30 8.34
CA PHE A 216 28.39 25.38 6.94
C PHE A 216 29.03 24.08 6.44
N ASP A 217 29.99 23.54 7.17
CA ASP A 217 30.67 22.30 6.84
C ASP A 217 29.76 21.10 6.94
N PHE A 218 28.86 21.07 7.93
CA PHE A 218 27.85 20.01 8.05
C PHE A 218 26.89 19.97 6.86
N PHE A 219 26.38 21.12 6.40
CA PHE A 219 25.49 21.14 5.23
C PHE A 219 26.21 20.82 3.94
N LYS A 220 27.50 21.23 3.77
CA LYS A 220 28.35 20.75 2.66
C LYS A 220 28.55 19.24 2.70
N TYR A 221 28.79 18.68 3.88
CA TYR A 221 28.90 17.24 4.06
C TYR A 221 27.62 16.52 3.64
N LEU A 222 26.44 17.04 4.01
CA LEU A 222 25.13 16.46 3.64
C LEU A 222 24.89 16.51 2.14
N ASP A 223 25.30 17.59 1.44
CA ASP A 223 25.11 17.72 -0.01
C ASP A 223 26.11 16.87 -0.83
N ALA A 224 27.33 16.70 -0.35
CA ALA A 224 28.37 15.91 -0.99
C ALA A 224 28.02 14.42 -1.11
N LYS A 225 27.20 13.87 -0.20
CA LYS A 225 26.70 12.47 -0.18
C LYS A 225 27.77 11.41 -0.43
N LYS A 226 29.01 11.67 0.01
CA LYS A 226 30.15 10.77 -0.19
C LYS A 226 30.00 9.54 0.68
N GLU A 227 29.86 8.36 0.08
CA GLU A 227 29.74 7.09 0.80
C GLU A 227 30.97 6.85 1.68
N ASN A 228 30.76 6.28 2.86
CA ASN A 228 31.79 6.01 3.89
C ASN A 228 32.47 7.24 4.51
N SER A 229 32.01 8.45 4.22
CA SER A 229 32.51 9.64 4.88
C SER A 229 31.83 9.87 6.23
N LYS A 230 32.54 10.53 7.15
CA LYS A 230 32.02 10.95 8.44
C LYS A 230 32.26 12.45 8.65
N PHE A 231 31.34 13.11 9.31
CA PHE A 231 31.49 14.49 9.78
C PHE A 231 31.52 14.48 11.30
N THR A 232 32.37 15.26 11.92
CA THR A 232 32.53 15.33 13.37
C THR A 232 32.41 16.78 13.82
N PHE A 233 31.47 17.08 14.71
CA PHE A 233 31.36 18.37 15.34
C PHE A 233 32.51 18.58 16.32
N LYS A 234 32.83 19.84 16.61
CA LYS A 234 33.88 20.21 17.60
C LYS A 234 33.62 19.55 18.97
N PRO A 235 34.67 19.21 19.72
CA PRO A 235 34.52 18.63 21.06
C PRO A 235 33.68 19.51 21.98
N ASP A 236 32.76 18.91 22.71
CA ASP A 236 31.91 19.62 23.64
C ASP A 236 31.81 18.86 24.98
N THR A 237 32.08 19.53 26.06
CA THR A 237 32.03 19.00 27.43
C THR A 237 30.59 18.94 27.99
N ASN A 238 29.67 19.76 27.44
CA ASN A 238 28.28 19.83 27.93
C ASN A 238 27.44 18.69 27.37
N LYS A 239 27.02 17.78 28.24
CA LYS A 239 26.19 16.61 27.84
C LYS A 239 24.83 17.00 27.28
N ASP A 240 24.19 18.05 27.79
CA ASP A 240 22.84 18.44 27.35
C ASP A 240 22.90 19.16 25.99
N HIS A 241 23.96 19.94 25.78
CA HIS A 241 24.21 20.54 24.47
C HIS A 241 24.48 19.47 23.41
N ARG A 242 25.32 18.47 23.67
CA ARG A 242 25.50 17.31 22.75
C ARG A 242 24.20 16.59 22.48
N LYS A 243 23.30 16.40 23.48
CA LYS A 243 21.96 15.83 23.24
C LYS A 243 21.12 16.69 22.31
N ALA A 244 21.20 18.03 22.45
CA ALA A 244 20.47 18.96 21.58
C ALA A 244 20.93 18.81 20.11
N VAL A 245 22.25 18.73 19.87
CA VAL A 245 22.84 18.51 18.53
C VAL A 245 22.40 17.15 17.99
N HIS A 246 22.49 16.07 18.77
CA HIS A 246 22.00 14.76 18.38
C HIS A 246 20.51 14.78 18.03
N HIS A 247 19.69 15.44 18.86
CA HIS A 247 18.26 15.52 18.64
C HIS A 247 17.94 16.29 17.36
N PHE A 248 18.58 17.43 17.13
CA PHE A 248 18.43 18.22 15.92
C PHE A 248 18.76 17.41 14.67
N VAL A 249 19.97 16.81 14.62
CA VAL A 249 20.41 16.03 13.44
C VAL A 249 19.51 14.83 13.19
N ASN A 250 19.13 14.10 14.25
CA ASN A 250 18.22 12.95 14.10
C ASN A 250 16.80 13.37 13.71
N LYS A 251 16.28 14.48 14.21
CA LYS A 251 14.95 15.00 13.90
C LYS A 251 14.85 15.46 12.43
N LYS A 252 15.85 16.22 11.96
CA LYS A 252 15.83 16.81 10.62
C LYS A 252 16.39 15.89 9.55
N PHE A 253 17.46 15.16 9.83
CA PHE A 253 18.23 14.38 8.86
C PHE A 253 18.34 12.88 9.19
N GLY A 254 17.64 12.39 10.20
CA GLY A 254 17.73 11.00 10.67
C GLY A 254 17.35 9.93 9.63
N ASN A 255 16.70 10.29 8.53
CA ASN A 255 16.48 9.39 7.38
C ASN A 255 17.73 9.23 6.50
N LEU A 256 18.63 10.20 6.52
CA LEU A 256 19.83 10.27 5.67
C LEU A 256 21.08 9.89 6.46
N VAL A 257 21.19 10.34 7.70
CA VAL A 257 22.38 10.17 8.54
C VAL A 257 22.04 9.59 9.91
N GLU A 258 23.05 9.02 10.57
CA GLU A 258 23.00 8.63 11.98
C GLU A 258 24.09 9.34 12.77
N THR A 259 23.89 9.51 14.07
CA THR A 259 24.82 10.19 14.97
C THR A 259 25.29 9.24 16.05
N LYS A 260 26.61 9.30 16.40
CA LYS A 260 27.21 8.61 17.53
C LYS A 260 28.14 9.54 18.30
N SER A 261 28.22 9.37 19.62
CA SER A 261 29.22 10.08 20.43
C SER A 261 30.43 9.18 20.63
N PHE A 262 31.63 9.75 20.49
CA PHE A 262 32.89 9.09 20.76
C PHE A 262 33.65 9.93 21.77
N SER A 263 34.32 9.30 22.76
CA SER A 263 35.28 9.92 23.62
C SER A 263 36.66 9.79 23.02
N GLU A 264 37.33 10.90 22.71
CA GLU A 264 38.75 10.89 22.33
C GLU A 264 39.56 10.82 23.63
N MET A 265 40.26 9.70 23.82
CA MET A 265 41.26 9.59 24.90
C MET A 265 42.53 10.30 24.47
N ASN A 266 42.67 11.59 24.81
CA ASN A 266 43.98 12.22 24.85
C ASN A 266 44.52 12.14 26.29
N CYS A 267 45.63 11.45 26.45
CA CYS A 267 46.33 11.24 27.68
C CYS A 267 46.98 12.54 28.19
N SER A 268 46.18 13.46 28.71
CA SER A 268 46.64 14.48 29.70
C SER A 268 45.48 15.35 30.13
N ALA A 269 45.18 15.27 31.44
CA ALA A 269 44.26 16.11 32.21
C ALA A 269 42.75 15.95 31.99
N GLY A 270 42.15 15.05 32.73
CA GLY A 270 41.01 15.37 33.66
C GLY A 270 39.58 15.35 33.12
N ASN A 271 39.25 15.58 31.85
CA ASN A 271 37.88 15.46 31.32
C ASN A 271 37.90 14.89 29.92
N PRO A 272 37.14 13.81 29.62
CA PRO A 272 37.09 13.26 28.28
C PRO A 272 36.36 14.23 27.34
N ASN A 273 37.07 14.74 26.33
CA ASN A 273 36.47 15.46 25.21
C ASN A 273 35.59 14.51 24.42
N VAL A 274 34.28 14.73 24.43
CA VAL A 274 33.32 13.90 23.71
C VAL A 274 32.86 14.63 22.44
N VAL A 275 33.01 13.99 21.30
CA VAL A 275 32.61 14.51 20.00
C VAL A 275 31.34 13.84 19.47
N VAL A 276 30.52 14.59 18.76
CA VAL A 276 29.35 14.07 18.03
C VAL A 276 29.74 13.82 16.58
N THR A 277 29.78 12.57 16.19
CA THR A 277 30.10 12.16 14.81
C THR A 277 28.83 11.78 14.07
N VAL A 278 28.70 12.28 12.84
CA VAL A 278 27.61 12.02 11.91
C VAL A 278 28.16 11.22 10.73
N ARG A 279 27.44 10.19 10.33
CA ARG A 279 27.74 9.42 9.12
C ARG A 279 26.48 9.14 8.34
N PHE A 280 26.58 9.01 7.04
CA PHE A 280 25.47 8.54 6.23
C PHE A 280 25.05 7.16 6.72
N ARG A 281 23.73 6.96 6.83
CA ARG A 281 23.22 5.60 7.09
C ARG A 281 23.66 4.72 5.94
N GLU A 282 24.42 3.70 6.24
CA GLU A 282 24.58 2.61 5.29
C GLU A 282 23.18 2.18 4.89
N LYS A 283 22.83 2.32 3.61
CA LYS A 283 21.64 1.66 3.07
C LYS A 283 21.80 0.23 3.54
N ALA A 284 20.93 -0.22 4.44
CA ALA A 284 21.06 -1.49 5.14
C ALA A 284 21.47 -2.55 4.13
N HIS A 285 22.78 -2.80 4.04
CA HIS A 285 23.31 -3.91 3.28
C HIS A 285 22.84 -5.13 4.03
N LYS A 286 21.80 -5.76 3.48
CA LYS A 286 21.31 -7.03 3.94
C LYS A 286 22.49 -7.94 4.21
N ARG A 287 22.56 -8.46 5.41
CA ARG A 287 23.48 -9.54 5.80
C ARG A 287 23.54 -10.56 4.67
N GLY A 288 24.73 -10.80 4.13
CA GLY A 288 25.02 -11.90 3.22
C GLY A 288 24.90 -11.58 1.75
N LYS A 289 25.71 -10.65 1.22
CA LYS A 289 26.15 -10.75 -0.18
C LYS A 289 27.15 -11.90 -0.28
N ARG A 290 26.68 -13.07 -0.71
CA ARG A 290 27.57 -13.99 -1.43
C ARG A 290 28.00 -13.30 -2.71
N PRO A 291 29.27 -13.44 -3.17
CA PRO A 291 29.73 -12.78 -4.39
C PRO A 291 28.84 -13.23 -5.55
N LEU A 292 28.18 -12.28 -6.21
CA LEU A 292 27.60 -12.51 -7.53
C LEU A 292 28.78 -12.78 -8.47
N SER A 293 28.83 -13.99 -9.01
CA SER A 293 29.56 -14.25 -10.23
C SER A 293 29.16 -13.22 -11.29
N GLU A 294 30.15 -12.71 -11.98
CA GLU A 294 30.13 -11.75 -13.07
C GLU A 294 28.88 -11.89 -13.95
N CYS A 295 27.93 -10.96 -13.81
CA CYS A 295 26.91 -10.71 -14.82
C CYS A 295 27.26 -9.41 -15.51
N GLN A 296 27.42 -9.51 -16.80
CA GLN A 296 27.67 -8.45 -17.76
C GLN A 296 26.80 -7.22 -17.51
N GLU A 297 27.39 -6.04 -17.61
CA GLU A 297 26.69 -4.75 -17.61
C GLU A 297 25.58 -4.74 -18.65
N GLY A 298 24.33 -4.45 -18.25
CA GLY A 298 23.40 -3.81 -19.17
C GLY A 298 21.93 -4.16 -19.12
N LYS A 299 21.43 -5.35 -18.83
CA LYS A 299 19.99 -5.62 -18.95
C LYS A 299 19.37 -6.10 -17.63
N VAL A 300 18.39 -5.36 -17.10
CA VAL A 300 17.63 -5.81 -15.92
C VAL A 300 16.82 -7.04 -16.34
N ILE A 301 17.06 -8.18 -15.69
CA ILE A 301 16.34 -9.43 -15.94
C ILE A 301 14.99 -9.38 -15.26
N TYR A 302 13.93 -9.68 -16.01
CA TYR A 302 12.57 -9.90 -15.52
C TYR A 302 12.15 -11.33 -15.82
N THR A 303 11.59 -12.00 -14.81
CA THR A 303 11.04 -13.36 -14.96
C THR A 303 9.56 -13.34 -14.61
N ALA A 304 8.72 -13.64 -15.59
CA ALA A 304 7.29 -13.86 -15.42
C ALA A 304 7.01 -15.30 -14.99
N PHE A 305 5.98 -15.48 -14.19
CA PHE A 305 5.50 -16.77 -13.72
C PHE A 305 4.05 -16.66 -13.26
N THR A 306 3.35 -17.79 -13.23
CA THR A 306 2.04 -17.90 -12.58
C THR A 306 2.24 -18.39 -11.15
N LEU A 307 1.70 -17.66 -10.18
CA LEU A 307 1.66 -18.07 -8.78
C LEU A 307 0.31 -18.70 -8.45
N ARG A 308 0.29 -19.98 -8.07
CA ARG A 308 -0.81 -20.62 -7.36
C ARG A 308 -0.56 -20.51 -5.86
N LYS A 309 -1.53 -20.06 -5.10
CA LYS A 309 -1.47 -20.06 -3.63
C LYS A 309 -2.81 -20.52 -3.03
N GLU A 310 -2.75 -21.15 -1.86
CA GLU A 310 -3.91 -21.67 -1.15
C GLU A 310 -3.94 -21.17 0.30
N ASN A 311 -5.04 -20.51 0.68
CA ASN A 311 -5.27 -19.95 2.01
C ASN A 311 -4.12 -19.12 2.56
N LEU A 312 -3.43 -18.40 1.70
CA LEU A 312 -2.24 -17.60 2.01
C LEU A 312 -2.44 -16.15 1.61
N GLU A 313 -1.99 -15.23 2.44
CA GLU A 313 -2.01 -13.80 2.14
C GLU A 313 -0.93 -13.47 1.11
N MET A 314 -1.22 -12.57 0.18
CA MET A 314 -0.34 -12.28 -0.96
C MET A 314 1.01 -11.70 -0.54
N PHE A 315 1.02 -10.76 0.41
CA PHE A 315 2.28 -10.16 0.88
C PHE A 315 3.12 -11.14 1.71
N GLU A 316 2.48 -12.13 2.35
CA GLU A 316 3.16 -13.23 3.01
C GLU A 316 3.84 -14.14 1.98
N ALA A 317 3.15 -14.45 0.88
CA ALA A 317 3.72 -15.21 -0.23
C ALA A 317 4.92 -14.48 -0.86
N ILE A 318 4.75 -13.19 -1.18
CA ILE A 318 5.83 -12.35 -1.73
C ILE A 318 7.01 -12.27 -0.75
N GLY A 319 6.76 -12.09 0.55
CA GLY A 319 7.81 -12.04 1.57
C GLY A 319 8.62 -13.33 1.63
N PHE A 320 7.96 -14.48 1.57
CA PHE A 320 8.62 -15.78 1.52
C PHE A 320 9.48 -15.95 0.25
N LEU A 321 8.91 -15.67 -0.93
CA LEU A 321 9.63 -15.73 -2.20
C LEU A 321 10.82 -14.77 -2.22
N ALA A 322 10.66 -13.55 -1.71
CA ALA A 322 11.73 -12.56 -1.63
C ALA A 322 12.91 -13.04 -0.80
N ILE A 323 12.66 -13.66 0.37
CA ILE A 323 13.69 -14.23 1.24
C ILE A 323 14.43 -15.37 0.51
N LYS A 324 13.70 -16.29 -0.12
CA LYS A 324 14.26 -17.45 -0.80
C LYS A 324 15.08 -17.07 -2.05
N LEU A 325 14.61 -16.08 -2.78
CA LEU A 325 15.29 -15.56 -3.97
C LEU A 325 16.35 -14.50 -3.65
N GLY A 326 16.51 -14.08 -2.39
CA GLY A 326 17.47 -13.04 -2.01
C GLY A 326 17.21 -11.68 -2.66
N VAL A 327 15.94 -11.35 -2.94
CA VAL A 327 15.48 -10.07 -3.48
C VAL A 327 14.58 -9.35 -2.47
N ILE A 328 14.14 -8.13 -2.78
CA ILE A 328 13.22 -7.40 -1.90
C ILE A 328 11.77 -7.56 -2.38
N PRO A 329 10.76 -7.47 -1.50
CA PRO A 329 9.35 -7.58 -1.89
C PRO A 329 8.93 -6.62 -3.01
N SER A 330 9.55 -5.45 -3.11
CA SER A 330 9.30 -4.47 -4.19
C SER A 330 9.91 -4.85 -5.55
N ASP A 331 10.69 -5.93 -5.64
CA ASP A 331 11.14 -6.48 -6.90
C ASP A 331 10.07 -7.35 -7.58
N PHE A 332 8.96 -7.64 -6.87
CA PHE A 332 7.80 -8.34 -7.43
C PHE A 332 6.75 -7.34 -7.93
N SER A 333 6.19 -7.62 -9.09
CA SER A 333 5.08 -6.88 -9.69
C SER A 333 3.94 -7.83 -10.05
N TYR A 334 2.72 -7.32 -10.02
CA TYR A 334 1.47 -8.07 -10.24
C TYR A 334 0.36 -7.14 -10.69
N ALA A 335 -0.63 -7.68 -11.42
CA ALA A 335 -1.73 -6.89 -11.95
C ALA A 335 -2.83 -6.58 -10.92
N GLY A 336 -3.04 -7.47 -9.92
CA GLY A 336 -4.06 -7.27 -8.89
C GLY A 336 -3.82 -8.08 -7.63
N LEU A 337 -4.52 -7.72 -6.55
CA LEU A 337 -4.53 -8.47 -5.30
C LEU A 337 -5.57 -9.59 -5.36
N LYS A 338 -5.27 -10.75 -4.79
CA LYS A 338 -6.17 -11.91 -4.74
C LYS A 338 -6.50 -12.31 -3.31
N ASP A 339 -7.67 -12.90 -3.12
CA ASP A 339 -8.22 -13.33 -1.83
C ASP A 339 -7.25 -14.23 -1.04
N LYS A 340 -7.33 -14.13 0.30
CA LYS A 340 -6.59 -15.02 1.21
C LYS A 340 -7.28 -16.38 1.33
N LYS A 341 -8.57 -16.41 1.71
CA LYS A 341 -9.36 -17.65 1.88
C LYS A 341 -9.87 -18.14 0.52
N ALA A 342 -8.94 -18.66 -0.30
CA ALA A 342 -9.22 -19.12 -1.66
C ALA A 342 -8.02 -19.91 -2.19
N ILE A 343 -8.22 -20.65 -3.27
CA ILE A 343 -7.15 -21.06 -4.18
C ILE A 343 -7.09 -20.01 -5.29
N THR A 344 -5.94 -19.37 -5.48
CA THR A 344 -5.83 -18.28 -6.46
C THR A 344 -4.67 -18.49 -7.41
N TYR A 345 -4.89 -18.18 -8.68
CA TYR A 345 -3.89 -18.20 -9.75
C TYR A 345 -3.72 -16.78 -10.27
N GLN A 346 -2.49 -16.28 -10.32
CA GLN A 346 -2.21 -14.94 -10.79
C GLN A 346 -0.87 -14.82 -11.50
N ALA A 347 -0.79 -13.93 -12.49
CA ALA A 347 0.44 -13.58 -13.15
C ALA A 347 1.30 -12.69 -12.23
N MET A 348 2.59 -12.98 -12.19
CA MET A 348 3.58 -12.20 -11.46
C MET A 348 4.86 -12.05 -12.27
N VAL A 349 5.57 -10.96 -12.04
CA VAL A 349 6.91 -10.75 -12.58
C VAL A 349 7.86 -10.40 -11.44
N VAL A 350 9.02 -11.04 -11.41
CA VAL A 350 10.09 -10.73 -10.46
C VAL A 350 11.31 -10.16 -11.20
N ARG A 351 11.87 -9.10 -10.66
CA ARG A 351 13.08 -8.43 -11.19
C ARG A 351 14.35 -9.02 -10.58
N LYS A 352 15.43 -9.09 -11.34
CA LYS A 352 16.77 -9.56 -10.92
C LYS A 352 16.85 -11.05 -10.59
N VAL A 353 15.94 -11.85 -11.08
CA VAL A 353 15.89 -13.30 -10.90
C VAL A 353 15.79 -13.97 -12.26
N THR A 354 16.61 -14.99 -12.52
CA THR A 354 16.51 -15.80 -13.75
C THR A 354 15.46 -16.90 -13.60
N PRO A 355 14.88 -17.41 -14.71
CA PRO A 355 13.94 -18.52 -14.68
C PRO A 355 14.45 -19.75 -13.92
N GLU A 356 15.72 -20.12 -14.13
CA GLU A 356 16.36 -21.28 -13.48
C GLU A 356 16.42 -21.10 -11.96
N ARG A 357 16.71 -19.89 -11.49
CA ARG A 357 16.77 -19.58 -10.06
C ARG A 357 15.41 -19.70 -9.39
N LEU A 358 14.34 -19.33 -10.09
CA LEU A 358 12.98 -19.50 -9.59
C LEU A 358 12.58 -20.97 -9.55
N LYS A 359 12.92 -21.76 -10.59
CA LYS A 359 12.69 -23.21 -10.63
C LYS A 359 13.40 -23.96 -9.49
N ASN A 360 14.62 -23.55 -9.13
CA ASN A 360 15.41 -24.22 -8.08
C ASN A 360 14.78 -24.16 -6.69
N ILE A 361 13.86 -23.26 -6.42
CA ILE A 361 13.17 -23.13 -5.13
C ILE A 361 11.77 -23.77 -5.12
N GLU A 362 11.33 -24.40 -6.20
CA GLU A 362 9.97 -24.95 -6.36
C GLU A 362 9.57 -25.90 -5.21
N LYS A 363 10.43 -26.85 -4.86
CA LYS A 363 10.19 -27.79 -3.73
C LYS A 363 10.01 -27.10 -2.37
N GLU A 364 10.61 -25.93 -2.18
CA GLU A 364 10.46 -25.15 -0.96
C GLU A 364 9.16 -24.33 -0.96
N ILE A 365 8.74 -23.88 -2.14
CA ILE A 365 7.49 -23.16 -2.37
C ILE A 365 6.30 -24.07 -2.09
N GLU A 366 6.33 -25.31 -2.56
CA GLU A 366 5.26 -26.30 -2.36
C GLU A 366 4.97 -26.57 -0.88
N LYS A 367 5.99 -26.61 -0.02
CA LYS A 367 5.82 -26.76 1.44
C LYS A 367 4.97 -25.67 2.08
N LYS A 368 4.80 -24.51 1.39
CA LYS A 368 3.99 -23.39 1.84
C LYS A 368 2.62 -23.31 1.15
N ARG A 369 2.16 -24.40 0.54
CA ARG A 369 0.92 -24.46 -0.25
C ARG A 369 0.89 -23.43 -1.39
N MET A 370 2.03 -23.25 -2.03
CA MET A 370 2.21 -22.44 -3.21
C MET A 370 2.86 -23.27 -4.31
N ASN A 371 2.55 -22.93 -5.58
CA ASN A 371 3.23 -23.46 -6.75
C ASN A 371 3.53 -22.32 -7.71
N VAL A 372 4.59 -22.47 -8.48
CA VAL A 372 4.98 -21.55 -9.55
C VAL A 372 5.15 -22.32 -10.84
N PHE A 373 4.60 -21.79 -11.93
CA PHE A 373 4.68 -22.44 -13.25
C PHE A 373 4.58 -21.35 -14.35
N ASN A 374 4.61 -21.73 -15.63
CA ASN A 374 4.70 -20.79 -16.75
C ASN A 374 5.88 -19.83 -16.63
N ILE A 375 7.03 -20.32 -16.12
CA ILE A 375 8.20 -19.52 -15.84
C ILE A 375 8.93 -19.17 -17.13
N ARG A 376 9.06 -17.87 -17.43
CA ARG A 376 9.71 -17.38 -18.66
C ARG A 376 10.37 -16.01 -18.45
N SER A 377 11.36 -15.68 -19.27
CA SER A 377 11.92 -14.34 -19.34
C SER A 377 10.97 -13.37 -20.04
N VAL A 378 10.89 -12.13 -19.55
CA VAL A 378 10.12 -11.05 -20.17
C VAL A 378 10.92 -9.75 -20.16
N ASP A 379 10.50 -8.76 -20.94
CA ASP A 379 11.23 -7.49 -21.06
C ASP A 379 10.80 -6.45 -20.01
N ASP A 380 9.55 -6.52 -19.52
CA ASP A 380 8.96 -5.52 -18.63
C ASP A 380 8.27 -6.13 -17.40
N SER A 381 8.02 -5.27 -16.40
CA SER A 381 7.23 -5.59 -15.20
C SER A 381 5.74 -5.40 -15.45
N LEU A 382 4.90 -6.14 -14.70
CA LEU A 382 3.44 -5.92 -14.67
C LEU A 382 3.10 -4.62 -13.92
N ARG A 383 2.02 -3.96 -14.35
CA ARG A 383 1.44 -2.80 -13.68
C ARG A 383 0.13 -3.19 -13.00
N LEU A 384 -0.22 -2.52 -11.93
CA LEU A 384 -1.54 -2.67 -11.31
C LEU A 384 -2.64 -2.28 -12.31
N GLY A 385 -3.67 -3.11 -12.40
CA GLY A 385 -4.77 -2.94 -13.37
C GLY A 385 -4.53 -3.63 -14.71
N GLN A 386 -3.37 -4.20 -14.96
CA GLN A 386 -2.97 -4.84 -16.21
C GLN A 386 -3.56 -6.27 -16.34
N LEU A 387 -4.90 -6.38 -16.26
CA LEU A 387 -5.67 -7.62 -16.41
C LEU A 387 -7.08 -7.29 -16.91
N LYS A 388 -7.69 -8.18 -17.68
CA LYS A 388 -9.10 -8.04 -18.10
C LYS A 388 -10.09 -8.39 -17.02
N GLY A 389 -9.73 -9.30 -16.12
CA GLY A 389 -10.66 -9.71 -15.09
C GLY A 389 -10.22 -10.95 -14.32
N ASN A 390 -11.20 -11.64 -13.75
CA ASN A 390 -11.00 -12.88 -13.02
C ASN A 390 -12.11 -13.87 -13.36
N HIS A 391 -11.72 -15.12 -13.49
CA HIS A 391 -12.62 -16.28 -13.52
C HIS A 391 -12.79 -16.81 -12.11
N PHE A 392 -14.01 -17.20 -11.77
CA PHE A 392 -14.38 -17.72 -10.47
C PHE A 392 -15.08 -19.07 -10.61
N ASP A 393 -14.59 -20.08 -9.86
CA ASP A 393 -15.29 -21.32 -9.58
C ASP A 393 -15.61 -21.36 -8.10
N ILE A 394 -16.91 -21.35 -7.77
CA ILE A 394 -17.35 -21.18 -6.37
C ILE A 394 -18.34 -22.28 -6.02
N VAL A 395 -18.07 -22.97 -4.91
CA VAL A 395 -19.00 -23.95 -4.34
C VAL A 395 -19.75 -23.29 -3.18
N ILE A 396 -21.07 -23.26 -3.30
CA ILE A 396 -22.00 -22.81 -2.26
C ILE A 396 -22.58 -24.05 -1.60
N ARG A 397 -22.33 -24.19 -0.29
CA ARG A 397 -22.77 -25.35 0.51
C ARG A 397 -23.96 -25.01 1.40
N ASN A 398 -24.58 -26.06 1.96
CA ASN A 398 -25.68 -25.92 2.92
C ASN A 398 -26.84 -25.09 2.36
N LEU A 399 -27.24 -25.39 1.15
CA LEU A 399 -28.31 -24.67 0.46
C LEU A 399 -29.66 -24.86 1.19
N LYS A 400 -30.35 -23.74 1.43
CA LYS A 400 -31.67 -23.71 2.08
C LYS A 400 -32.57 -22.68 1.42
N LYS A 401 -33.88 -22.96 1.41
CA LYS A 401 -34.89 -21.98 1.01
C LYS A 401 -34.98 -20.85 2.02
N GLN A 402 -35.52 -19.72 1.60
CA GLN A 402 -35.96 -18.71 2.53
C GLN A 402 -37.16 -19.22 3.35
N ILE A 403 -37.30 -18.73 4.58
CA ILE A 403 -38.38 -19.08 5.45
C ILE A 403 -39.72 -18.63 4.80
N ASN A 404 -40.71 -19.54 4.73
CA ASN A 404 -42.00 -19.33 4.10
C ASN A 404 -42.05 -19.37 2.56
N ASP A 405 -40.99 -19.83 1.88
CA ASP A 405 -41.02 -20.05 0.44
C ASP A 405 -41.60 -21.43 0.08
N SER A 406 -42.69 -21.45 -0.70
CA SER A 406 -43.38 -22.68 -1.13
C SER A 406 -42.75 -23.34 -2.34
N ALA A 407 -41.92 -22.61 -3.11
CA ALA A 407 -41.34 -23.11 -4.33
C ALA A 407 -40.19 -24.13 -4.08
N ASN A 408 -39.87 -24.92 -5.11
CA ASN A 408 -38.76 -25.85 -5.05
C ASN A 408 -37.39 -25.08 -5.00
N LEU A 409 -36.48 -25.52 -4.13
CA LEU A 409 -35.17 -24.90 -4.01
C LEU A 409 -34.41 -24.86 -5.36
N ARG A 410 -34.49 -25.93 -6.17
CA ARG A 410 -33.84 -25.98 -7.50
C ARG A 410 -34.41 -24.91 -8.44
N GLU A 411 -35.72 -24.70 -8.45
CA GLU A 411 -36.37 -23.68 -9.27
C GLU A 411 -35.93 -22.26 -8.83
N ARG A 412 -35.83 -21.99 -7.51
CA ARG A 412 -35.34 -20.70 -6.97
C ARG A 412 -33.91 -20.41 -7.37
N ILE A 413 -33.05 -21.42 -7.30
CA ILE A 413 -31.65 -21.28 -7.72
C ILE A 413 -31.55 -20.96 -9.23
N MET A 414 -32.32 -21.69 -10.05
CA MET A 414 -32.37 -21.46 -11.51
C MET A 414 -32.88 -20.05 -11.83
N GLU A 415 -34.01 -19.65 -11.23
CA GLU A 415 -34.59 -18.32 -11.39
C GLU A 415 -33.58 -17.22 -11.01
N ALA A 416 -32.92 -17.35 -9.87
CA ALA A 416 -31.95 -16.36 -9.38
C ALA A 416 -30.76 -16.22 -10.33
N ILE A 417 -30.20 -17.33 -10.80
CA ILE A 417 -29.05 -17.34 -11.71
C ILE A 417 -29.41 -16.74 -13.07
N GLU A 418 -30.53 -17.15 -13.65
CA GLU A 418 -30.97 -16.65 -14.96
C GLU A 418 -31.33 -15.15 -14.92
N ASN A 419 -31.92 -14.68 -13.80
CA ASN A 419 -32.18 -13.24 -13.62
C ASN A 419 -30.87 -12.43 -13.61
N VAL A 420 -29.87 -12.85 -12.81
CA VAL A 420 -28.60 -12.14 -12.74
C VAL A 420 -27.80 -12.26 -14.05
N LYS A 421 -27.89 -13.40 -14.73
CA LYS A 421 -27.28 -13.57 -16.06
C LYS A 421 -27.86 -12.59 -17.08
N LYS A 422 -29.19 -12.37 -17.05
CA LYS A 422 -29.90 -11.52 -17.99
C LYS A 422 -29.86 -10.03 -17.62
N LYS A 423 -30.12 -9.70 -16.35
CA LYS A 423 -30.25 -8.31 -15.88
C LYS A 423 -28.98 -7.74 -15.26
N GLY A 424 -28.00 -8.59 -14.90
CA GLY A 424 -26.76 -8.19 -14.23
C GLY A 424 -26.95 -7.99 -12.72
N PHE A 425 -25.97 -7.37 -12.10
CA PHE A 425 -25.94 -7.05 -10.67
C PHE A 425 -25.35 -5.66 -10.45
N VAL A 426 -25.70 -5.02 -9.33
CA VAL A 426 -25.15 -3.71 -8.97
C VAL A 426 -23.65 -3.86 -8.66
N ASN A 427 -22.83 -3.04 -9.33
CA ASN A 427 -21.35 -3.14 -9.28
C ASN A 427 -20.75 -2.53 -8.01
N TYR A 428 -21.32 -2.81 -6.83
CA TYR A 428 -20.84 -2.29 -5.56
C TYR A 428 -19.40 -2.69 -5.24
N TYR A 429 -18.72 -1.82 -4.50
CA TYR A 429 -17.51 -2.22 -3.81
C TYR A 429 -17.85 -3.18 -2.66
N GLY A 430 -17.15 -4.30 -2.60
CA GLY A 430 -17.41 -5.34 -1.60
C GLY A 430 -16.97 -4.95 -0.17
N PRO A 431 -17.51 -5.65 0.85
CA PRO A 431 -17.24 -5.37 2.27
C PRO A 431 -15.75 -5.41 2.66
N GLN A 432 -14.93 -6.16 1.90
CA GLN A 432 -13.48 -6.22 2.11
C GLN A 432 -12.80 -4.85 1.98
N ARG A 433 -13.36 -3.95 1.13
CA ARG A 433 -12.86 -2.58 0.95
C ARG A 433 -12.95 -1.76 2.22
N PHE A 434 -13.96 -2.04 3.05
CA PHE A 434 -14.30 -1.27 4.24
C PHE A 434 -13.85 -1.93 5.55
N GLY A 435 -13.37 -3.20 5.51
CA GLY A 435 -13.02 -3.96 6.69
C GLY A 435 -14.25 -4.57 7.38
N LYS A 436 -14.84 -5.62 6.78
CA LYS A 436 -16.00 -6.35 7.31
C LYS A 436 -15.76 -6.77 8.78
N GLY A 437 -16.73 -6.47 9.66
CA GLY A 437 -16.73 -6.89 11.07
C GLY A 437 -15.79 -6.10 11.98
N ARG A 438 -15.26 -4.95 11.54
CA ARG A 438 -14.45 -4.07 12.37
C ARG A 438 -15.27 -2.98 13.02
N LYS A 439 -14.89 -2.60 14.25
CA LYS A 439 -15.49 -1.48 14.99
C LYS A 439 -15.27 -0.13 14.27
N VAL A 440 -14.10 0.06 13.67
CA VAL A 440 -13.77 1.22 12.83
C VAL A 440 -13.60 0.77 11.40
N HIS A 441 -14.42 1.32 10.51
CA HIS A 441 -14.34 1.06 9.08
C HIS A 441 -13.21 1.87 8.42
N THR A 442 -12.65 1.32 7.39
CA THR A 442 -11.52 1.90 6.64
C THR A 442 -11.84 3.28 6.03
N ASP A 443 -13.10 3.49 5.63
CA ASP A 443 -13.61 4.76 5.08
C ASP A 443 -13.58 5.90 6.11
N GLN A 444 -13.78 5.62 7.39
CA GLN A 444 -13.71 6.63 8.46
C GLN A 444 -12.29 7.19 8.59
N ILE A 445 -11.28 6.33 8.45
CA ILE A 445 -9.87 6.77 8.42
C ILE A 445 -9.63 7.64 7.18
N GLY A 446 -10.17 7.23 6.02
CA GLY A 446 -10.08 7.96 4.77
C GLY A 446 -10.68 9.36 4.85
N LEU A 447 -11.87 9.50 5.45
CA LEU A 447 -12.51 10.78 5.70
C LEU A 447 -11.65 11.68 6.58
N ALA A 448 -11.10 11.15 7.69
CA ALA A 448 -10.24 11.92 8.58
C ALA A 448 -8.96 12.40 7.85
N LEU A 449 -8.38 11.59 6.97
CA LEU A 449 -7.22 12.00 6.14
C LEU A 449 -7.58 13.11 5.14
N LEU A 450 -8.74 13.02 4.47
CA LEU A 450 -9.22 14.07 3.55
C LEU A 450 -9.45 15.40 4.26
N LYS A 451 -9.95 15.35 5.50
CA LYS A 451 -10.14 16.52 6.39
C LYS A 451 -8.84 17.02 7.02
N ASN A 452 -7.70 16.39 6.72
CA ASN A 452 -6.39 16.71 7.32
C ASN A 452 -6.37 16.55 8.86
N GLU A 453 -7.24 15.69 9.41
CA GLU A 453 -7.36 15.36 10.84
C GLU A 453 -6.40 14.20 11.20
N MET A 454 -5.08 14.43 11.08
CA MET A 454 -4.06 13.38 11.14
C MET A 454 -4.04 12.62 12.47
N MET A 455 -4.24 13.32 13.59
CA MET A 455 -4.31 12.69 14.93
C MET A 455 -5.53 11.80 15.07
N LYS A 456 -6.70 12.26 14.61
CA LYS A 456 -7.93 11.46 14.60
C LYS A 456 -7.78 10.22 13.74
N ALA A 457 -7.19 10.35 12.55
CA ALA A 457 -6.93 9.22 11.67
C ALA A 457 -6.03 8.16 12.34
N ILE A 458 -4.99 8.57 13.11
CA ILE A 458 -4.15 7.68 13.92
C ILE A 458 -4.97 6.96 15.00
N LYS A 459 -5.78 7.70 15.75
CA LYS A 459 -6.63 7.10 16.80
C LYS A 459 -7.62 6.09 16.22
N LEU A 460 -8.24 6.42 15.07
CA LEU A 460 -9.12 5.48 14.35
C LEU A 460 -8.36 4.23 13.90
N PHE A 461 -7.14 4.37 13.35
CA PHE A 461 -6.33 3.23 12.91
C PHE A 461 -5.92 2.31 14.08
N LEU A 462 -5.66 2.89 15.25
CA LEU A 462 -5.30 2.17 16.47
C LEU A 462 -6.49 1.85 17.37
N THR A 463 -7.74 2.02 16.91
CA THR A 463 -8.91 1.61 17.68
C THR A 463 -8.93 0.08 17.85
N PRO A 464 -9.10 -0.43 19.07
CA PRO A 464 -9.18 -1.86 19.34
C PRO A 464 -10.53 -2.43 18.90
N GLU A 465 -10.54 -3.69 18.51
CA GLU A 465 -11.74 -4.50 18.36
C GLU A 465 -12.18 -5.05 19.72
N ASP A 466 -13.41 -5.62 19.79
CA ASP A 466 -13.95 -6.21 21.02
C ASP A 466 -13.42 -7.65 21.27
N LEU A 467 -12.17 -7.89 20.91
CA LEU A 467 -11.47 -9.15 21.11
C LEU A 467 -10.37 -8.98 22.18
N ASP A 468 -10.21 -10.00 23.02
CA ASP A 468 -9.11 -10.00 23.99
C ASP A 468 -7.89 -10.76 23.45
N ASP A 469 -7.11 -10.09 22.62
CA ASP A 469 -5.85 -10.57 22.07
C ASP A 469 -4.72 -9.54 22.32
N PRO A 470 -3.45 -9.94 22.15
CA PRO A 470 -2.32 -9.04 22.39
C PRO A 470 -2.36 -7.74 21.56
N VAL A 471 -2.89 -7.78 20.34
CA VAL A 471 -2.99 -6.61 19.46
C VAL A 471 -3.99 -5.61 20.02
N ASN A 472 -5.17 -6.09 20.43
CA ASN A 472 -6.22 -5.25 20.97
C ASN A 472 -5.86 -4.71 22.37
N ARG A 473 -5.14 -5.49 23.18
CA ARG A 473 -4.60 -4.98 24.47
C ARG A 473 -3.59 -3.84 24.24
N ALA A 474 -2.67 -4.00 23.28
CA ALA A 474 -1.73 -2.93 22.92
C ALA A 474 -2.47 -1.67 22.41
N LYS A 475 -3.48 -1.83 21.58
CA LYS A 475 -4.30 -0.71 21.07
C LYS A 475 -5.11 -0.03 22.18
N LYS A 476 -5.70 -0.78 23.11
CA LYS A 476 -6.39 -0.22 24.30
C LYS A 476 -5.43 0.62 25.14
N TYR A 477 -4.22 0.10 25.40
CA TYR A 477 -3.19 0.83 26.12
C TYR A 477 -2.85 2.15 25.43
N PHE A 478 -2.66 2.15 24.08
CA PHE A 478 -2.38 3.38 23.32
C PHE A 478 -3.47 4.42 23.45
N LEU A 479 -4.74 4.03 23.33
CA LEU A 479 -5.84 5.00 23.43
C LEU A 479 -6.00 5.62 24.82
N GLN A 480 -5.58 4.90 25.85
CA GLN A 480 -5.63 5.38 27.24
C GLN A 480 -4.46 6.28 27.61
N THR A 481 -3.27 5.99 27.09
CA THR A 481 -2.02 6.62 27.55
C THR A 481 -1.34 7.51 26.51
N GLU A 482 -1.66 7.35 25.24
CA GLU A 482 -0.94 7.92 24.08
C GLU A 482 0.58 7.60 24.09
N ASP A 483 1.02 6.64 24.93
CA ASP A 483 2.40 6.20 24.99
C ASP A 483 2.74 5.24 23.84
N ALA A 484 3.33 5.79 22.79
CA ALA A 484 3.75 5.01 21.63
C ALA A 484 4.86 4.00 21.95
N LYS A 485 5.77 4.30 22.90
CA LYS A 485 6.86 3.40 23.29
C LYS A 485 6.35 2.17 24.03
N GLY A 486 5.53 2.39 25.07
CA GLY A 486 4.90 1.29 25.81
C GLY A 486 4.02 0.43 24.93
N THR A 487 3.23 1.07 24.05
CA THR A 487 2.41 0.34 23.06
C THR A 487 3.25 -0.51 22.11
N LEU A 488 4.38 0.01 21.64
CA LEU A 488 5.27 -0.71 20.73
C LEU A 488 5.85 -1.98 21.38
N SER A 489 6.14 -1.95 22.68
CA SER A 489 6.61 -3.13 23.42
C SER A 489 5.53 -4.22 23.56
N LEU A 490 4.27 -3.83 23.59
CA LEU A 490 3.11 -4.73 23.67
C LEU A 490 2.64 -5.24 22.29
N MET A 491 2.96 -4.51 21.20
CA MET A 491 2.47 -4.80 19.86
C MET A 491 3.23 -5.98 19.24
N PRO A 492 2.56 -7.08 18.85
CA PRO A 492 3.20 -8.24 18.23
C PRO A 492 4.01 -7.88 16.98
N GLU A 493 5.14 -8.59 16.75
CA GLU A 493 6.07 -8.31 15.65
C GLU A 493 5.44 -8.45 14.26
N PHE A 494 4.50 -9.38 14.07
CA PHE A 494 3.82 -9.58 12.80
C PHE A 494 2.91 -8.39 12.40
N LYS A 495 2.61 -7.46 13.32
CA LYS A 495 1.82 -6.24 13.05
C LYS A 495 2.72 -5.11 12.52
N VAL A 496 3.38 -5.38 11.41
CA VAL A 496 4.40 -4.49 10.81
C VAL A 496 3.91 -3.06 10.60
N ARG A 497 2.64 -2.88 10.22
CA ARG A 497 2.06 -1.55 9.93
C ARG A 497 1.85 -0.75 11.19
N GLU A 498 1.22 -1.35 12.20
CA GLU A 498 0.99 -0.76 13.50
C GLU A 498 2.32 -0.41 14.17
N ARG A 499 3.30 -1.30 14.09
CA ARG A 499 4.65 -1.08 14.63
C ARG A 499 5.37 0.08 13.95
N ALA A 500 5.38 0.12 12.61
CA ALA A 500 6.02 1.21 11.86
C ALA A 500 5.44 2.59 12.23
N LEU A 501 4.11 2.66 12.39
CA LEU A 501 3.41 3.86 12.78
C LEU A 501 3.75 4.25 14.24
N LEU A 502 3.76 3.29 15.17
CA LEU A 502 4.12 3.51 16.57
C LEU A 502 5.60 3.90 16.75
N GLU A 503 6.52 3.33 15.98
CA GLU A 503 7.94 3.71 15.95
C GLU A 503 8.12 5.17 15.52
N ALA A 504 7.36 5.59 14.50
CA ALA A 504 7.38 6.98 14.07
C ALA A 504 6.77 7.92 15.13
N LEU A 505 5.65 7.55 15.75
CA LEU A 505 5.06 8.32 16.86
C LEU A 505 5.98 8.40 18.07
N HIS A 506 6.69 7.32 18.42
CA HIS A 506 7.68 7.35 19.50
C HIS A 506 8.82 8.34 19.19
N ARG A 507 9.25 8.44 17.93
CA ARG A 507 10.33 9.35 17.49
C ARG A 507 9.88 10.80 17.41
N PHE A 508 8.69 11.07 16.86
CA PHE A 508 8.24 12.41 16.49
C PHE A 508 7.14 12.98 17.39
N GLY A 509 6.63 12.17 18.32
CA GLY A 509 5.56 12.54 19.23
C GLY A 509 4.16 12.51 18.63
N MET A 510 3.15 12.73 19.47
CA MET A 510 1.72 12.75 19.11
C MET A 510 1.26 14.16 18.73
N THR A 511 2.12 14.95 18.09
CA THR A 511 1.81 16.26 17.51
C THR A 511 1.25 16.10 16.08
N LYS A 512 0.71 17.19 15.51
CA LYS A 512 0.24 17.18 14.11
C LYS A 512 1.35 16.74 13.15
N GLU A 513 2.54 17.30 13.29
CA GLU A 513 3.73 16.98 12.49
C GLU A 513 4.21 15.56 12.73
N GLY A 514 4.21 15.09 13.97
CA GLY A 514 4.56 13.73 14.34
C GLY A 514 3.60 12.72 13.73
N CYS A 515 2.31 13.00 13.74
CA CYS A 515 1.29 12.15 13.08
C CYS A 515 1.47 12.12 11.55
N ILE A 516 1.86 13.23 10.91
CA ILE A 516 2.19 13.24 9.48
C ILE A 516 3.39 12.31 9.22
N GLN A 517 4.45 12.38 10.02
CA GLN A 517 5.60 11.49 9.89
C GLN A 517 5.23 10.01 10.14
N ALA A 518 4.33 9.76 11.08
CA ALA A 518 3.79 8.43 11.32
C ALA A 518 3.04 7.89 10.09
N TRP A 519 2.21 8.69 9.44
CA TRP A 519 1.59 8.29 8.17
C TRP A 519 2.61 8.06 7.06
N PHE A 520 3.70 8.83 6.99
CA PHE A 520 4.78 8.58 6.02
C PHE A 520 5.57 7.30 6.26
N SER A 521 5.53 6.72 7.46
CA SER A 521 6.12 5.40 7.72
C SER A 521 5.41 4.28 6.97
N LEU A 522 4.16 4.49 6.55
CA LEU A 522 3.41 3.56 5.72
C LEU A 522 3.63 3.84 4.22
N PRO A 523 3.67 2.80 3.36
CA PRO A 523 3.76 2.97 1.91
C PRO A 523 2.65 3.86 1.33
N HIS A 524 2.93 4.55 0.21
CA HIS A 524 1.96 5.41 -0.47
C HIS A 524 0.67 4.66 -0.82
N SER A 525 0.79 3.43 -1.36
CA SER A 525 -0.35 2.59 -1.72
C SER A 525 -1.29 2.29 -0.55
N MET A 526 -0.75 2.20 0.68
CA MET A 526 -1.56 2.01 1.87
C MET A 526 -2.26 3.29 2.32
N ARG A 527 -1.56 4.42 2.27
CA ARG A 527 -2.15 5.70 2.66
C ARG A 527 -3.31 6.09 1.75
N ILE A 528 -3.13 5.94 0.43
CA ILE A 528 -4.18 6.26 -0.54
C ILE A 528 -5.34 5.27 -0.47
N PHE A 529 -5.10 4.01 -0.07
CA PHE A 529 -6.15 3.00 0.10
C PHE A 529 -7.27 3.45 1.06
N TYR A 530 -6.93 4.13 2.17
CA TYR A 530 -7.93 4.66 3.10
C TYR A 530 -8.80 5.72 2.45
N VAL A 531 -8.20 6.62 1.69
CA VAL A 531 -8.95 7.67 0.97
C VAL A 531 -9.88 7.04 -0.08
N HIS A 532 -9.37 6.05 -0.82
CA HIS A 532 -10.20 5.31 -1.78
C HIS A 532 -11.33 4.51 -1.11
N ALA A 533 -11.18 4.05 0.12
CA ALA A 533 -12.27 3.40 0.84
C ALA A 533 -13.43 4.38 1.09
N TYR A 534 -13.14 5.62 1.50
CA TYR A 534 -14.18 6.66 1.64
C TYR A 534 -14.87 6.96 0.31
N THR A 535 -14.11 7.21 -0.76
CA THR A 535 -14.71 7.51 -2.07
C THR A 535 -15.53 6.34 -2.62
N SER A 536 -15.11 5.10 -2.35
CA SER A 536 -15.85 3.88 -2.72
C SER A 536 -17.16 3.72 -1.94
N LYS A 537 -17.18 4.11 -0.66
CA LYS A 537 -18.39 4.10 0.16
C LYS A 537 -19.41 5.08 -0.38
N ILE A 538 -18.99 6.33 -0.63
CA ILE A 538 -19.88 7.36 -1.20
C ILE A 538 -20.42 6.91 -2.56
N TRP A 539 -19.60 6.26 -3.38
CA TRP A 539 -20.04 5.70 -4.65
C TRP A 539 -21.13 4.62 -4.46
N ASN A 540 -20.95 3.69 -3.51
CA ASN A 540 -21.96 2.67 -3.20
C ASN A 540 -23.31 3.30 -2.77
N GLU A 541 -23.26 4.30 -1.90
CA GLU A 541 -24.45 5.03 -1.46
C GLU A 541 -25.10 5.80 -2.62
N ALA A 542 -24.32 6.42 -3.51
CA ALA A 542 -24.80 7.12 -4.67
C ALA A 542 -25.53 6.21 -5.67
N VAL A 543 -25.01 4.99 -5.89
CA VAL A 543 -25.67 4.00 -6.74
C VAL A 543 -27.01 3.57 -6.15
N SER A 544 -27.06 3.28 -4.84
CA SER A 544 -28.32 2.94 -4.17
C SER A 544 -29.34 4.08 -4.33
N TYR A 545 -28.94 5.31 -4.05
CA TYR A 545 -29.79 6.49 -4.22
C TYR A 545 -30.28 6.67 -5.66
N ARG A 546 -29.36 6.45 -6.65
CA ARG A 546 -29.73 6.53 -8.08
C ARG A 546 -30.78 5.50 -8.46
N LEU A 547 -30.63 4.24 -8.01
CA LEU A 547 -31.56 3.17 -8.32
C LEU A 547 -32.90 3.34 -7.58
N GLU A 548 -32.89 3.78 -6.36
CA GLU A 548 -34.11 4.08 -5.59
C GLU A 548 -34.89 5.26 -6.19
N THR A 549 -34.17 6.29 -6.70
CA THR A 549 -34.82 7.50 -7.22
C THR A 549 -35.41 7.32 -8.63
N TYR A 550 -34.70 6.60 -9.50
CA TYR A 550 -35.03 6.54 -10.93
C TYR A 550 -35.22 5.10 -11.47
N GLY A 551 -34.95 4.09 -10.62
CA GLY A 551 -35.03 2.69 -11.05
C GLY A 551 -34.05 2.35 -12.18
N ALA A 552 -34.48 1.47 -13.08
CA ALA A 552 -33.70 1.01 -14.22
C ALA A 552 -33.74 1.97 -15.45
N ARG A 553 -34.47 3.08 -15.36
CA ARG A 553 -34.58 4.02 -16.49
C ARG A 553 -33.40 4.96 -16.52
N VAL A 554 -32.86 5.19 -17.72
CA VAL A 554 -31.89 6.28 -17.94
C VAL A 554 -32.66 7.58 -18.09
N VAL A 555 -32.24 8.61 -17.36
CA VAL A 555 -32.96 9.89 -17.30
C VAL A 555 -32.05 11.04 -17.68
N GLN A 556 -32.66 12.17 -18.05
CA GLN A 556 -31.93 13.42 -18.27
C GLN A 556 -30.97 13.71 -17.11
N GLY A 557 -29.78 14.15 -17.46
CA GLY A 557 -28.73 14.51 -16.48
C GLY A 557 -27.95 13.33 -15.93
N ASP A 558 -28.26 12.09 -16.30
CA ASP A 558 -27.37 10.95 -16.03
C ASP A 558 -26.08 11.08 -16.83
N LEU A 559 -25.05 10.42 -16.35
CA LEU A 559 -23.79 10.24 -17.08
C LEU A 559 -23.78 8.84 -17.69
N VAL A 560 -23.50 8.75 -18.98
CA VAL A 560 -23.35 7.46 -19.67
C VAL A 560 -21.97 7.37 -20.31
N CYS A 561 -21.48 6.16 -20.43
CA CYS A 561 -20.29 5.90 -21.21
C CYS A 561 -20.68 5.32 -22.57
N LEU A 562 -20.11 5.88 -23.63
CA LEU A 562 -20.42 5.53 -25.01
C LEU A 562 -19.66 4.31 -25.53
N ASP A 563 -18.55 3.92 -24.86
CA ASP A 563 -17.75 2.76 -25.23
C ASP A 563 -18.26 1.51 -24.53
N GLU A 564 -18.44 0.44 -25.28
CA GLU A 564 -18.85 -0.87 -24.75
C GLU A 564 -17.70 -1.63 -24.09
N ASP A 565 -16.46 -1.41 -24.51
CA ASP A 565 -15.24 -2.09 -24.03
C ASP A 565 -14.55 -1.31 -22.90
N ILE A 566 -15.21 -1.22 -21.74
CA ILE A 566 -14.69 -0.45 -20.64
C ILE A 566 -14.19 -1.36 -19.52
N ASP A 567 -12.97 -1.83 -19.66
CA ASP A 567 -12.26 -2.56 -18.62
C ASP A 567 -11.32 -1.68 -17.76
N ASP A 568 -11.21 -0.37 -18.06
CA ASP A 568 -10.23 0.51 -17.39
C ASP A 568 -10.91 1.45 -16.38
N GLU A 569 -10.44 1.44 -15.12
CA GLU A 569 -10.90 2.36 -14.06
C GLU A 569 -10.49 3.83 -14.33
N ASN A 570 -9.75 4.12 -15.40
CA ASN A 570 -9.18 5.43 -15.72
C ASN A 570 -9.74 6.03 -17.00
N PHE A 571 -11.07 6.23 -17.06
CA PHE A 571 -11.68 6.87 -18.22
C PHE A 571 -11.23 8.33 -18.37
N PRO A 572 -10.81 8.75 -19.55
CA PRO A 572 -10.74 10.16 -19.85
C PRO A 572 -12.17 10.74 -19.87
N ASN A 573 -12.34 11.94 -19.31
CA ASN A 573 -13.61 12.67 -19.30
C ASN A 573 -14.25 12.80 -20.71
N SER A 574 -13.46 12.67 -21.77
CA SER A 574 -13.92 12.78 -23.16
C SER A 574 -14.86 11.63 -23.63
N LYS A 575 -14.91 10.54 -22.86
CA LYS A 575 -15.79 9.39 -23.16
C LYS A 575 -17.12 9.41 -22.40
N ILE A 576 -17.30 10.37 -21.50
CA ILE A 576 -18.49 10.50 -20.67
C ILE A 576 -19.45 11.50 -21.33
N HIS A 577 -20.65 11.04 -21.58
CA HIS A 577 -21.74 11.83 -22.15
C HIS A 577 -22.79 12.14 -21.08
N LEU A 578 -23.30 13.38 -21.09
CA LEU A 578 -24.40 13.81 -20.24
C LEU A 578 -25.70 13.65 -21.01
N VAL A 579 -26.60 12.81 -20.54
CA VAL A 579 -27.87 12.50 -21.17
C VAL A 579 -28.75 13.75 -21.25
N THR A 580 -29.20 14.10 -22.46
CA THR A 580 -30.13 15.19 -22.70
C THR A 580 -31.59 14.78 -22.45
N GLU A 581 -32.52 15.73 -22.45
CA GLU A 581 -33.93 15.46 -22.25
C GLU A 581 -34.52 14.61 -23.39
N GLU A 582 -34.11 14.88 -24.63
CA GLU A 582 -34.55 14.18 -25.82
C GLU A 582 -34.08 12.72 -25.79
N GLU A 583 -32.80 12.48 -25.47
CA GLU A 583 -32.19 11.14 -25.38
C GLU A 583 -32.81 10.30 -24.25
N GLY A 584 -33.07 10.92 -23.08
CA GLY A 584 -33.73 10.27 -21.98
C GLY A 584 -35.17 9.88 -22.29
N SER A 585 -35.91 10.74 -22.99
CA SER A 585 -37.29 10.49 -23.43
C SER A 585 -37.38 9.41 -24.49
N ALA A 586 -36.38 9.38 -25.41
CA ALA A 586 -36.26 8.36 -26.46
C ALA A 586 -35.72 7.01 -25.97
N ASN A 587 -35.31 6.88 -24.69
CA ASN A 587 -34.63 5.70 -24.11
C ASN A 587 -33.44 5.22 -24.96
N MET A 588 -32.58 6.15 -25.39
CA MET A 588 -31.47 5.86 -26.29
C MET A 588 -30.38 5.01 -25.62
N TYR A 589 -30.29 5.00 -24.30
CA TYR A 589 -29.23 4.33 -23.54
C TYR A 589 -29.80 3.27 -22.61
N ALA A 590 -29.04 2.20 -22.45
CA ALA A 590 -29.34 1.16 -21.48
C ALA A 590 -28.72 1.45 -20.09
N ILE A 591 -29.35 0.92 -19.04
CA ILE A 591 -28.93 1.19 -17.65
C ILE A 591 -27.49 0.75 -17.35
N HIS A 592 -26.95 -0.26 -18.04
CA HIS A 592 -25.57 -0.71 -17.88
C HIS A 592 -24.53 0.29 -18.43
N GLN A 593 -24.95 1.23 -19.29
CA GLN A 593 -24.08 2.31 -19.79
C GLN A 593 -23.99 3.48 -18.79
N VAL A 594 -24.88 3.53 -17.79
CA VAL A 594 -24.84 4.58 -16.76
C VAL A 594 -23.62 4.40 -15.90
N VAL A 595 -22.92 5.52 -15.70
CA VAL A 595 -21.74 5.60 -14.82
C VAL A 595 -21.96 6.63 -13.74
N LEU A 596 -21.39 6.42 -12.57
CA LEU A 596 -21.31 7.41 -11.52
C LEU A 596 -19.85 7.74 -11.19
N PRO A 597 -19.57 9.02 -10.83
CA PRO A 597 -18.23 9.44 -10.48
C PRO A 597 -17.79 8.88 -9.12
N ILE A 598 -16.59 8.34 -9.07
CA ILE A 598 -15.84 8.13 -7.84
C ILE A 598 -15.16 9.45 -7.50
N LEU A 599 -15.37 9.96 -6.29
CA LEU A 599 -14.94 11.30 -5.88
C LEU A 599 -13.45 11.57 -6.15
N GLY A 600 -13.19 12.74 -6.72
CA GLY A 600 -11.86 13.23 -7.06
C GLY A 600 -11.89 14.67 -7.55
N TYR A 601 -10.72 15.19 -7.95
CA TYR A 601 -10.64 16.58 -8.42
C TYR A 601 -10.91 16.77 -9.92
N ASN A 602 -10.98 15.68 -10.70
CA ASN A 602 -11.12 15.70 -12.16
C ASN A 602 -12.33 14.88 -12.62
N ILE A 603 -13.51 15.17 -12.07
CA ILE A 603 -14.75 14.47 -12.37
C ILE A 603 -15.88 15.47 -12.63
N GLN A 604 -16.90 15.01 -13.37
CA GLN A 604 -18.17 15.69 -13.57
C GLN A 604 -19.26 14.94 -12.80
N TYR A 605 -20.14 15.69 -12.13
CA TYR A 605 -21.30 15.11 -11.45
C TYR A 605 -22.50 15.03 -12.41
N PRO A 606 -23.43 14.06 -12.20
CA PRO A 606 -24.73 14.06 -12.88
C PRO A 606 -25.45 15.41 -12.72
N LYS A 607 -26.23 15.84 -13.72
CA LYS A 607 -27.03 17.07 -13.65
C LYS A 607 -28.49 16.79 -13.29
N ASN A 608 -28.70 15.96 -12.26
CA ASN A 608 -30.02 15.59 -11.75
C ASN A 608 -29.96 15.45 -10.20
N LYS A 609 -30.99 14.84 -9.57
CA LYS A 609 -31.04 14.67 -8.11
C LYS A 609 -29.82 13.94 -7.55
N VAL A 610 -29.19 13.05 -8.34
CA VAL A 610 -28.00 12.31 -7.90
C VAL A 610 -26.81 13.25 -7.75
N GLY A 611 -26.62 14.18 -8.67
CA GLY A 611 -25.58 15.20 -8.54
C GLY A 611 -25.79 16.11 -7.31
N GLN A 612 -27.03 16.52 -7.05
CA GLN A 612 -27.37 17.27 -5.83
C GLN A 612 -27.05 16.45 -4.57
N TRP A 613 -27.40 15.18 -4.56
CA TRP A 613 -27.09 14.26 -3.45
C TRP A 613 -25.57 14.19 -3.16
N TYR A 614 -24.70 14.17 -4.19
CA TYR A 614 -23.25 14.23 -3.98
C TYR A 614 -22.84 15.52 -3.25
N HIS A 615 -23.41 16.67 -3.65
CA HIS A 615 -23.10 17.94 -2.99
C HIS A 615 -23.58 17.96 -1.53
N ASP A 616 -24.76 17.42 -1.25
CA ASP A 616 -25.32 17.35 0.10
C ASP A 616 -24.46 16.45 1.02
N ILE A 617 -24.02 15.30 0.52
CA ILE A 617 -23.13 14.39 1.28
C ILE A 617 -21.76 15.03 1.53
N LEU A 618 -21.17 15.67 0.54
CA LEU A 618 -19.90 16.39 0.72
C LEU A 618 -20.04 17.53 1.72
N SER A 619 -21.17 18.21 1.72
CA SER A 619 -21.52 19.24 2.70
C SER A 619 -21.62 18.67 4.10
N ARG A 620 -22.41 17.62 4.27
CA ARG A 620 -22.58 16.90 5.56
C ARG A 620 -21.25 16.41 6.13
N ASP A 621 -20.39 15.87 5.29
CA ASP A 621 -19.09 15.35 5.69
C ASP A 621 -18.00 16.44 5.82
N GLY A 622 -18.35 17.75 5.57
CA GLY A 622 -17.43 18.89 5.68
C GLY A 622 -16.34 18.88 4.61
N LEU A 623 -16.66 18.44 3.40
CA LEU A 623 -15.75 18.32 2.25
C LEU A 623 -16.13 19.21 1.07
N GLN A 624 -17.03 20.22 1.22
CA GLN A 624 -17.49 21.08 0.12
C GLN A 624 -16.34 21.78 -0.63
N THR A 625 -15.28 22.17 0.10
CA THR A 625 -14.11 22.83 -0.46
C THR A 625 -12.94 21.87 -0.72
N CYS A 626 -13.13 20.56 -0.48
CA CYS A 626 -12.09 19.56 -0.64
C CYS A 626 -11.76 19.38 -2.13
N ARG A 627 -10.49 19.55 -2.46
CA ARG A 627 -9.98 19.29 -3.82
C ARG A 627 -9.51 17.85 -4.00
N PHE A 628 -9.83 16.92 -3.07
CA PHE A 628 -9.35 15.53 -3.08
C PHE A 628 -7.83 15.41 -3.25
N LYS A 629 -7.11 16.39 -2.70
CA LYS A 629 -5.65 16.43 -2.59
C LYS A 629 -5.30 16.62 -1.13
N VAL A 630 -4.43 15.77 -0.60
CA VAL A 630 -3.88 15.88 0.76
C VAL A 630 -2.38 16.17 0.63
N PRO A 631 -1.99 17.46 0.43
CA PRO A 631 -0.59 17.83 0.17
C PRO A 631 0.35 17.40 1.29
N THR A 632 -0.11 17.44 2.53
CA THR A 632 0.62 17.03 3.72
C THR A 632 1.07 15.57 3.67
N LEU A 633 0.32 14.69 3.01
CA LEU A 633 0.64 13.27 2.81
C LEU A 633 1.06 12.94 1.37
N LYS A 634 1.16 13.95 0.49
CA LYS A 634 1.43 13.78 -0.95
C LYS A 634 0.42 12.84 -1.63
N LEU A 635 -0.85 12.89 -1.20
CA LEU A 635 -1.92 12.12 -1.80
C LEU A 635 -2.68 12.99 -2.81
N ASN A 636 -2.98 12.40 -3.97
CA ASN A 636 -3.67 13.03 -5.06
C ASN A 636 -4.68 12.05 -5.64
N VAL A 637 -5.97 12.39 -5.58
CA VAL A 637 -7.08 11.54 -6.01
C VAL A 637 -7.77 12.21 -7.19
N PRO A 638 -7.45 11.79 -8.43
CA PRO A 638 -8.07 12.39 -9.63
C PRO A 638 -9.58 12.11 -9.71
N GLY A 639 -10.02 10.97 -9.17
CA GLY A 639 -11.35 10.43 -9.42
C GLY A 639 -11.41 9.71 -10.77
N CYS A 640 -12.49 8.97 -10.99
CA CYS A 640 -12.79 8.25 -12.21
C CYS A 640 -14.29 7.95 -12.27
N TYR A 641 -14.75 7.25 -13.29
CA TYR A 641 -16.14 6.84 -13.42
C TYR A 641 -16.24 5.31 -13.34
N ARG A 642 -17.34 4.81 -12.77
CA ARG A 642 -17.61 3.40 -12.63
C ARG A 642 -19.05 3.08 -13.05
N GLN A 643 -19.21 2.04 -13.86
CA GLN A 643 -20.53 1.56 -14.28
C GLN A 643 -21.33 1.06 -13.08
N ILE A 644 -22.61 1.42 -13.01
CA ILE A 644 -23.48 1.04 -11.88
C ILE A 644 -23.91 -0.41 -11.94
N LEU A 645 -23.98 -1.02 -13.15
CA LEU A 645 -24.33 -2.42 -13.35
C LEU A 645 -23.22 -3.16 -14.12
N LYS A 646 -23.06 -4.44 -13.81
CA LYS A 646 -22.21 -5.39 -14.54
C LYS A 646 -22.92 -6.72 -14.73
N HIS A 647 -22.52 -7.43 -15.78
CA HIS A 647 -23.02 -8.76 -16.08
C HIS A 647 -21.90 -9.79 -15.88
N PRO A 648 -22.17 -10.92 -15.21
CA PRO A 648 -21.24 -12.03 -15.19
C PRO A 648 -21.18 -12.66 -16.60
N ARG A 649 -19.96 -12.81 -17.13
CA ARG A 649 -19.74 -13.49 -18.41
C ARG A 649 -19.55 -14.98 -18.18
N ASN A 650 -19.85 -15.79 -19.19
CA ASN A 650 -19.66 -17.25 -19.17
C ASN A 650 -20.29 -17.93 -17.94
N LEU A 651 -21.41 -17.37 -17.44
CA LEU A 651 -22.07 -17.90 -16.24
C LEU A 651 -22.68 -19.27 -16.51
N SER A 652 -22.19 -20.26 -15.76
CA SER A 652 -22.67 -21.65 -15.75
C SER A 652 -22.81 -22.15 -14.31
N TYR A 653 -23.61 -23.16 -14.09
CA TYR A 653 -23.81 -23.73 -12.77
C TYR A 653 -24.15 -25.22 -12.82
N GLN A 654 -23.86 -25.92 -11.74
CA GLN A 654 -24.17 -27.33 -11.55
C GLN A 654 -24.63 -27.57 -10.09
N LEU A 655 -25.79 -28.20 -9.94
CA LEU A 655 -26.24 -28.66 -8.62
C LEU A 655 -25.68 -30.06 -8.37
N MET A 656 -25.07 -30.24 -7.20
CA MET A 656 -24.44 -31.48 -6.75
C MET A 656 -25.14 -31.97 -5.49
N GLU A 657 -25.30 -33.28 -5.36
CA GLU A 657 -25.76 -33.94 -4.14
C GLU A 657 -24.54 -34.36 -3.33
N ASP A 658 -24.38 -33.86 -2.13
CA ASP A 658 -23.26 -34.21 -1.25
C ASP A 658 -23.54 -35.60 -0.67
N HIS A 659 -22.99 -36.66 -1.27
CA HIS A 659 -23.06 -38.03 -0.77
C HIS A 659 -22.07 -38.36 0.34
N ASP A 660 -21.13 -37.46 0.67
CA ASP A 660 -19.99 -37.69 1.57
C ASP A 660 -19.90 -36.70 2.74
N ILE A 661 -20.96 -36.48 3.48
CA ILE A 661 -20.80 -35.85 4.80
C ILE A 661 -21.22 -36.87 5.84
N ASP A 662 -20.21 -37.50 6.51
CA ASP A 662 -20.38 -38.18 7.78
C ASP A 662 -21.04 -37.22 8.80
N VAL A 663 -22.38 -37.21 8.81
CA VAL A 663 -23.18 -36.41 9.75
C VAL A 663 -23.12 -37.08 11.13
N LYS A 664 -22.02 -36.88 11.85
CA LYS A 664 -21.97 -37.04 13.30
C LYS A 664 -22.39 -35.74 13.99
N THR A 665 -23.53 -35.18 13.63
CA THR A 665 -24.24 -34.20 14.45
C THR A 665 -25.62 -34.77 14.82
N LYS A 666 -25.71 -35.14 16.09
CA LYS A 666 -26.95 -35.58 16.73
C LYS A 666 -28.06 -34.56 16.50
N GLY A 667 -29.10 -34.93 15.77
CA GLY A 667 -30.40 -34.25 15.88
C GLY A 667 -31.03 -33.65 14.62
N SER A 668 -30.71 -34.13 13.40
CA SER A 668 -31.51 -33.75 12.22
C SER A 668 -32.20 -34.95 11.59
N HIS A 669 -33.43 -34.72 11.13
CA HIS A 669 -34.28 -35.69 10.49
C HIS A 669 -33.59 -36.48 9.40
N ILE A 670 -33.73 -37.79 9.42
CA ILE A 670 -33.25 -38.74 8.43
C ILE A 670 -33.98 -38.41 7.10
N GLY A 671 -33.29 -37.97 6.05
CA GLY A 671 -33.84 -37.96 4.70
C GLY A 671 -33.53 -36.79 3.75
N GLU A 672 -32.88 -35.71 4.14
CA GLU A 672 -32.52 -34.65 3.17
C GLU A 672 -31.05 -34.76 2.78
N THR A 673 -30.78 -35.13 1.52
CA THR A 673 -29.45 -35.04 0.91
C THR A 673 -29.01 -33.57 0.90
N ALA A 674 -27.84 -33.27 1.46
CA ALA A 674 -27.29 -31.92 1.45
C ALA A 674 -26.97 -31.54 -0.01
N LEU A 675 -27.54 -30.43 -0.47
CA LEU A 675 -27.31 -29.89 -1.80
C LEU A 675 -26.20 -28.84 -1.77
N SER A 676 -25.30 -28.91 -2.77
CA SER A 676 -24.28 -27.89 -3.04
C SER A 676 -24.45 -27.37 -4.47
N LEU A 677 -24.07 -26.11 -4.69
CA LEU A 677 -24.10 -25.44 -5.98
C LEU A 677 -22.68 -25.04 -6.38
N LEU A 678 -22.19 -25.62 -7.48
CA LEU A 678 -21.01 -25.10 -8.17
C LEU A 678 -21.49 -24.03 -9.16
N ILE A 679 -20.91 -22.84 -9.09
CA ILE A 679 -21.17 -21.73 -10.00
C ILE A 679 -19.84 -21.20 -10.56
N SER A 680 -19.77 -21.07 -11.88
CA SER A 680 -18.59 -20.59 -12.61
C SER A 680 -18.95 -19.37 -13.44
N PHE A 681 -18.14 -18.32 -13.38
CA PHE A 681 -18.34 -17.09 -14.15
C PHE A 681 -17.09 -16.21 -14.21
N ASP A 682 -17.05 -15.33 -15.21
CA ASP A 682 -16.01 -14.32 -15.37
C ASP A 682 -16.55 -12.94 -14.96
N LEU A 683 -15.72 -12.16 -14.27
CA LEU A 683 -15.98 -10.76 -13.98
C LEU A 683 -14.82 -9.89 -14.45
N ASP A 684 -15.16 -8.68 -14.87
CA ASP A 684 -14.16 -7.64 -15.20
C ASP A 684 -13.28 -7.32 -13.99
N ALA A 685 -12.12 -6.73 -14.25
CA ALA A 685 -11.26 -6.18 -13.19
C ALA A 685 -12.10 -5.25 -12.31
N SER A 686 -11.73 -5.13 -11.04
CA SER A 686 -12.45 -4.31 -10.03
C SER A 686 -13.86 -4.77 -9.59
N CYS A 687 -14.46 -5.79 -10.23
CA CYS A 687 -15.72 -6.39 -9.77
C CYS A 687 -15.51 -7.40 -8.64
N TYR A 688 -16.53 -7.59 -7.82
CA TYR A 688 -16.48 -8.46 -6.65
C TYR A 688 -17.41 -9.66 -6.82
N ALA A 689 -16.87 -10.87 -6.86
CA ALA A 689 -17.67 -12.10 -6.93
C ALA A 689 -18.67 -12.22 -5.76
N THR A 690 -18.26 -11.81 -4.55
CA THR A 690 -19.15 -11.79 -3.39
C THR A 690 -20.33 -10.84 -3.54
N VAL A 691 -20.21 -9.79 -4.34
CA VAL A 691 -21.32 -8.86 -4.64
C VAL A 691 -22.27 -9.50 -5.67
N CYS A 692 -21.73 -10.15 -6.70
CA CYS A 692 -22.53 -10.94 -7.65
C CYS A 692 -23.30 -12.05 -6.95
N LEU A 693 -22.64 -12.81 -6.06
CA LEU A 693 -23.30 -13.85 -5.25
C LEU A 693 -24.36 -13.29 -4.30
N LYS A 694 -24.12 -12.12 -3.70
CA LYS A 694 -25.11 -11.44 -2.87
C LYS A 694 -26.37 -11.11 -3.67
N GLU A 695 -26.24 -10.67 -4.93
CA GLU A 695 -27.37 -10.42 -5.81
C GLU A 695 -28.12 -11.72 -6.15
N ILE A 696 -27.42 -12.82 -6.45
CA ILE A 696 -28.02 -14.14 -6.73
C ILE A 696 -28.76 -14.68 -5.51
N MET A 697 -28.12 -14.65 -4.33
CA MET A 697 -28.62 -15.29 -3.11
C MET A 697 -29.57 -14.39 -2.32
N LYS A 698 -29.60 -13.08 -2.59
CA LYS A 698 -30.36 -12.08 -1.83
C LYS A 698 -30.05 -12.10 -0.33
N HIS A 699 -28.84 -12.51 0.02
CA HIS A 699 -28.37 -12.66 1.39
C HIS A 699 -26.90 -12.22 1.49
N ASP A 700 -26.49 -11.77 2.68
CA ASP A 700 -25.08 -11.46 2.96
C ASP A 700 -24.23 -12.75 2.98
N VAL A 701 -23.19 -12.76 2.17
CA VAL A 701 -22.34 -13.92 1.90
C VAL A 701 -21.02 -13.86 2.68
#